data_2edf04de78ea2e4f78fbab9944a4601a
#
_entry.id   2edf04de78ea2e4f78fbab9944a4601a
#
_cell.length_a   1.000
_cell.length_b   1.000
_cell.length_c   1.000
_cell.angle_alpha   90.00
_cell.angle_beta   90.00
_cell.angle_gamma   90.00
#
_symmetry.space_group_name_H-M   'P 1'
#
loop_
_entity.id
_entity.type
_entity.pdbx_description
1 polymer ?
#
loop_
_entity_poly.entity_id
_entity_poly.type
_entity_poly.pdbx_seq_one_letter_code
_entity_poly.pdbx_strand_id
1 'polypeptide(L)'
;MIQRISIPLLLAAILLASCALPPTLTPEPTPGPTATPEPAPAPTTTPSFPQPVTVRPGGFAAYVPVAVDVVPAAPAYTPDLDGVANPDAAVRIGDAQRAALETAGFVVVPQEYEQIYQIYQRADEASVPAFVTTDAVLHAYHVLYDYALRLAETEHFIADLEALNTAMLEAAEADYAATEAPLQEAARQNLAFFGVATKLLTPDADVPRAVRAVVEDELALIEAHAGIDVSPIFGYREDYSQYVPRGHYTRNANFERYFRAMMWYGRMSFHLLNPRDPEVARRETRGALLIVRALHDARAGDELALDAWERVYEPTAFFVGTADDLTVYDYVAVAQEVYGGLPEPPALADEAQLDRFIATARQLRPPAIVGGYVTDQEEAEEVNQGFRFMGQRFIPDSYVFQQLVYDKVKGYRDSGEPFTLSPSQAGPIRGFPRGLDVPAVLGSARALAILTAEGDTGYDGYAEQLAMLQAEFAALPDEQWTANLYWNWLYTLRPLLEVKGEGYPYFMRSPAWADKDLHTWLGSWTELRHDTILYAKQSYAVFATGIMPEPEPAQGYVEPQPEVYARLAALTAQMREGLGGRGLLGDELAGKVDRMEQLLLALKTISEKELRGEGLAEAEYARIRAIGDELEELTTFSEEIKGEITSQADERMALIADVHTDTNTNQVLEEGVGDAFPIYVVALVEGRQVVAMGGVFSHYEFKWPIGDRLTDEAWQATSPRPGRPAWTESFIVE
;
A
#
# COMPACT_ATOMS: atom_id res chain seq x y z
N MET A 1 -57.31 -20.28 30.74
CA MET A 1 -57.42 -21.60 31.36
C MET A 1 -56.01 -21.94 31.88
N ILE A 2 -55.93 -21.95 33.13
CA ILE A 2 -54.91 -22.20 34.12
C ILE A 2 -54.41 -23.63 34.03
N GLN A 3 -53.12 -23.90 34.09
CA GLN A 3 -52.58 -24.89 35.05
C GLN A 3 -51.05 -24.73 35.18
N ARG A 4 -50.70 -24.37 36.43
CA ARG A 4 -49.38 -24.52 37.04
C ARG A 4 -49.24 -25.95 37.55
N ILE A 5 -48.02 -26.50 37.50
CA ILE A 5 -47.59 -27.51 38.50
C ILE A 5 -46.10 -27.31 38.84
N SER A 6 -45.83 -27.53 40.12
CA SER A 6 -44.75 -27.04 40.95
C SER A 6 -43.58 -28.04 41.09
N ILE A 7 -42.50 -27.52 41.64
CA ILE A 7 -41.26 -28.12 42.19
C ILE A 7 -41.53 -29.09 43.32
N PRO A 8 -40.63 -30.04 43.66
CA PRO A 8 -40.08 -29.97 45.00
C PRO A 8 -38.55 -30.05 45.14
N LEU A 9 -38.07 -29.23 46.08
CA LEU A 9 -36.79 -29.33 46.78
C LEU A 9 -36.71 -30.66 47.58
N LEU A 10 -35.47 -31.16 47.81
CA LEU A 10 -35.16 -31.96 49.01
C LEU A 10 -33.79 -31.53 49.57
N LEU A 11 -33.82 -31.35 50.91
CA LEU A 11 -32.78 -30.84 51.82
C LEU A 11 -31.98 -31.96 52.48
N ALA A 12 -30.70 -31.72 52.73
CA ALA A 12 -29.89 -32.01 53.95
C ALA A 12 -29.73 -33.39 54.54
N ALA A 13 -28.49 -33.71 54.85
CA ALA A 13 -28.11 -34.20 56.20
C ALA A 13 -26.60 -34.06 56.44
N ILE A 14 -26.28 -33.38 57.52
CA ILE A 14 -24.98 -33.23 58.20
C ILE A 14 -24.79 -34.46 59.13
N LEU A 15 -23.56 -34.96 59.26
CA LEU A 15 -23.13 -35.69 60.50
C LEU A 15 -21.63 -35.51 60.76
N LEU A 16 -21.34 -35.02 61.96
CA LEU A 16 -20.06 -34.85 62.65
C LEU A 16 -19.58 -36.12 63.29
N ALA A 17 -18.30 -36.35 63.31
CA ALA A 17 -17.55 -37.01 64.43
C ALA A 17 -16.06 -37.13 63.96
N SER A 18 -15.06 -36.92 64.69
CA SER A 18 -14.61 -36.83 66.06
C SER A 18 -13.07 -36.97 66.00
N CYS A 19 -12.41 -36.30 66.89
CA CYS A 19 -10.94 -36.19 67.01
C CYS A 19 -10.23 -37.48 67.38
N ALA A 20 -9.01 -37.69 66.88
CA ALA A 20 -7.91 -38.37 67.56
C ALA A 20 -6.56 -37.77 67.18
N LEU A 21 -5.72 -37.41 68.14
CA LEU A 21 -4.36 -36.89 68.03
C LEU A 21 -3.32 -38.03 68.19
N PRO A 22 -2.03 -37.80 67.98
CA PRO A 22 -1.16 -38.51 67.02
C PRO A 22 -0.09 -39.40 67.71
N PRO A 23 0.81 -40.00 67.01
CA PRO A 23 2.20 -40.16 67.48
C PRO A 23 3.24 -39.34 66.76
N THR A 24 4.17 -38.83 67.52
CA THR A 24 5.39 -38.11 67.14
C THR A 24 6.25 -38.92 66.21
N LEU A 25 6.62 -38.28 65.11
CA LEU A 25 7.68 -38.74 64.16
C LEU A 25 8.91 -37.87 64.26
N THR A 26 10.05 -38.54 64.33
CA THR A 26 11.41 -37.99 64.25
C THR A 26 11.64 -37.22 62.95
N PRO A 27 12.47 -36.15 62.96
CA PRO A 27 12.75 -35.38 61.75
C PRO A 27 13.66 -36.16 60.79
N GLU A 28 13.19 -36.28 59.53
CA GLU A 28 14.03 -36.68 58.40
C GLU A 28 14.95 -35.54 57.96
N PRO A 29 16.12 -35.84 57.38
CA PRO A 29 17.08 -34.81 56.97
C PRO A 29 16.56 -34.01 55.75
N THR A 30 16.71 -32.70 55.85
CA THR A 30 16.38 -31.70 54.80
C THR A 30 17.05 -32.04 53.48
N PRO A 31 16.32 -32.18 52.36
CA PRO A 31 16.97 -32.23 51.02
C PRO A 31 17.65 -30.90 50.70
N GLY A 32 18.85 -30.96 50.19
CA GLY A 32 19.58 -29.79 49.68
C GLY A 32 18.83 -29.06 48.56
N PRO A 33 19.19 -27.80 48.26
CA PRO A 33 18.49 -27.00 47.28
C PRO A 33 18.53 -27.68 45.89
N THR A 34 17.36 -28.05 45.43
CA THR A 34 17.16 -28.48 44.03
C THR A 34 17.55 -27.32 43.12
N ALA A 35 18.52 -27.54 42.25
CA ALA A 35 18.84 -26.60 41.21
C ALA A 35 17.59 -26.29 40.36
N THR A 36 17.21 -25.02 40.35
CA THR A 36 16.21 -24.51 39.43
C THR A 36 16.67 -24.86 37.99
N PRO A 37 15.85 -25.51 37.17
CA PRO A 37 16.20 -25.72 35.80
C PRO A 37 16.38 -24.36 35.14
N GLU A 38 17.53 -24.17 34.47
CA GLU A 38 17.80 -23.02 33.63
C GLU A 38 16.66 -22.89 32.61
N PRO A 39 16.03 -21.71 32.45
CA PRO A 39 14.98 -21.54 31.45
C PRO A 39 15.57 -21.94 30.09
N ALA A 40 14.85 -22.79 29.37
CA ALA A 40 15.19 -23.12 27.99
C ALA A 40 15.38 -21.81 27.23
N PRO A 41 16.42 -21.68 26.39
CA PRO A 41 16.56 -20.50 25.56
C PRO A 41 15.26 -20.31 24.77
N ALA A 42 14.69 -19.10 24.86
CA ALA A 42 13.57 -18.70 24.04
C ALA A 42 13.92 -18.99 22.57
N PRO A 43 13.00 -19.54 21.78
CA PRO A 43 13.26 -19.70 20.37
C PRO A 43 13.63 -18.32 19.81
N THR A 44 14.85 -18.17 19.35
CA THR A 44 15.28 -17.04 18.53
C THR A 44 14.56 -17.19 17.20
N THR A 45 13.31 -16.74 17.13
CA THR A 45 12.67 -16.45 15.85
C THR A 45 13.41 -15.26 15.27
N THR A 46 14.37 -15.53 14.42
CA THR A 46 14.91 -14.51 13.52
C THR A 46 13.71 -13.96 12.75
N PRO A 47 13.48 -12.63 12.73
CA PRO A 47 12.40 -12.07 11.96
C PRO A 47 12.56 -12.52 10.51
N SER A 48 11.57 -13.23 10.00
CA SER A 48 11.56 -13.79 8.64
C SER A 48 10.74 -12.86 7.76
N PHE A 49 11.29 -11.70 7.44
CA PHE A 49 10.78 -10.96 6.30
C PHE A 49 10.85 -11.90 5.07
N PRO A 50 9.80 -11.93 4.23
CA PRO A 50 9.88 -12.65 2.98
C PRO A 50 11.11 -12.14 2.22
N GLN A 51 12.11 -13.01 2.05
CA GLN A 51 13.29 -12.63 1.28
C GLN A 51 12.84 -12.35 -0.14
N PRO A 52 13.19 -11.20 -0.72
CA PRO A 52 12.83 -10.91 -2.10
C PRO A 52 13.37 -12.05 -2.97
N VAL A 53 12.51 -12.58 -3.83
CA VAL A 53 12.97 -13.44 -4.93
C VAL A 53 13.98 -12.62 -5.69
N THR A 54 15.14 -13.20 -5.96
CA THR A 54 16.14 -12.57 -6.80
C THR A 54 15.52 -12.41 -8.18
N VAL A 55 14.95 -11.23 -8.44
CA VAL A 55 14.76 -10.76 -9.80
C VAL A 55 16.12 -10.89 -10.46
N ARG A 56 16.21 -11.45 -11.67
CA ARG A 56 17.50 -11.51 -12.37
C ARG A 56 18.13 -10.11 -12.24
N PRO A 57 19.41 -9.99 -11.81
CA PRO A 57 20.06 -8.70 -11.69
C PRO A 57 20.29 -8.12 -13.08
N GLY A 58 19.25 -7.64 -13.70
CA GLY A 58 19.17 -6.99 -15.01
C GLY A 58 19.01 -5.49 -14.88
N GLY A 59 19.42 -4.97 -13.72
CA GLY A 59 19.82 -3.60 -13.58
C GLY A 59 18.73 -2.54 -13.70
N PHE A 60 17.75 -2.50 -12.76
CA PHE A 60 17.18 -1.21 -12.43
C PHE A 60 18.21 -0.41 -11.62
N ALA A 61 18.14 0.92 -11.71
CA ALA A 61 19.09 1.81 -11.06
C ALA A 61 19.08 1.62 -9.54
N ALA A 62 20.28 1.56 -8.95
CA ALA A 62 20.44 1.54 -7.51
C ALA A 62 20.12 2.93 -6.92
N TYR A 63 19.57 2.94 -5.71
CA TYR A 63 19.41 4.17 -4.96
C TYR A 63 20.75 4.80 -4.62
N VAL A 64 20.88 6.10 -4.88
CA VAL A 64 22.06 6.89 -4.53
C VAL A 64 21.64 7.97 -3.54
N PRO A 65 22.03 7.89 -2.25
CA PRO A 65 21.58 8.84 -1.25
C PRO A 65 22.11 10.25 -1.51
N VAL A 66 21.24 11.24 -1.38
CA VAL A 66 21.61 12.66 -1.36
C VAL A 66 21.95 13.06 0.09
N ALA A 67 23.17 13.55 0.33
CA ALA A 67 23.60 13.90 1.67
C ALA A 67 22.89 15.14 2.20
N VAL A 68 22.49 15.10 3.48
CA VAL A 68 22.02 16.25 4.26
C VAL A 68 23.09 16.57 5.30
N ASP A 69 23.54 17.83 5.34
CA ASP A 69 24.58 18.31 6.26
C ASP A 69 24.10 19.56 6.99
N VAL A 70 23.15 19.39 7.90
CA VAL A 70 22.63 20.49 8.72
C VAL A 70 22.38 20.04 10.16
N VAL A 71 22.81 20.86 11.09
CA VAL A 71 22.37 20.81 12.49
C VAL A 71 21.39 21.95 12.68
N PRO A 72 20.12 21.64 13.00
CA PRO A 72 19.10 22.66 13.15
C PRO A 72 19.49 23.72 14.20
N ALA A 73 19.48 24.98 13.80
CA ALA A 73 19.83 26.16 14.61
C ALA A 73 19.00 27.40 14.17
N ALA A 74 17.79 27.19 13.70
CA ALA A 74 16.90 28.28 13.28
C ALA A 74 16.69 29.30 14.41
N PRO A 75 16.68 30.61 14.12
CA PRO A 75 16.50 31.63 15.11
C PRO A 75 15.18 31.48 15.89
N ALA A 76 15.24 31.57 17.20
CA ALA A 76 14.07 31.47 18.06
C ALA A 76 13.19 32.74 17.92
N TYR A 77 11.89 32.55 17.83
CA TYR A 77 10.88 33.60 17.86
C TYR A 77 9.61 33.06 18.53
N THR A 78 8.69 33.96 18.85
CA THR A 78 7.31 33.62 19.24
C THR A 78 6.39 34.32 18.26
N PRO A 79 5.32 33.71 17.77
CA PRO A 79 4.39 34.31 16.83
C PRO A 79 3.81 35.61 17.40
N ASP A 80 3.83 36.70 16.62
CA ASP A 80 3.30 38.00 16.94
C ASP A 80 2.61 38.56 15.69
N LEU A 81 1.29 38.36 15.59
CA LEU A 81 0.52 38.75 14.42
C LEU A 81 0.35 40.27 14.30
N ASP A 82 0.52 41.03 15.40
CA ASP A 82 0.49 42.49 15.36
C ASP A 82 1.82 43.06 14.82
N GLY A 83 2.91 42.29 14.94
CA GLY A 83 4.25 42.64 14.48
C GLY A 83 4.67 42.07 13.12
N VAL A 84 3.83 41.28 12.43
CA VAL A 84 4.15 40.73 11.11
C VAL A 84 4.29 41.82 10.04
N ALA A 85 5.18 41.59 9.07
CA ALA A 85 5.44 42.52 7.97
C ALA A 85 4.27 42.66 6.98
N ASN A 86 3.37 41.68 6.94
CA ASN A 86 2.20 41.62 6.03
C ASN A 86 0.90 41.33 6.79
N PRO A 87 0.42 42.26 7.66
CA PRO A 87 -0.76 42.02 8.52
C PRO A 87 -2.05 41.73 7.73
N ASP A 88 -2.17 42.20 6.48
CA ASP A 88 -3.33 41.96 5.62
C ASP A 88 -3.51 40.45 5.28
N ALA A 89 -2.45 39.66 5.31
CA ALA A 89 -2.54 38.23 5.15
C ALA A 89 -3.27 37.54 6.31
N ALA A 90 -3.02 38.01 7.55
CA ALA A 90 -3.70 37.51 8.75
C ALA A 90 -5.17 37.96 8.88
N VAL A 91 -5.62 38.98 8.15
CA VAL A 91 -7.02 39.46 8.16
C VAL A 91 -7.93 38.58 7.31
N ARG A 92 -7.36 37.72 6.45
CA ARG A 92 -8.11 36.84 5.54
C ARG A 92 -8.67 35.58 6.20
N ILE A 93 -8.26 35.29 7.44
CA ILE A 93 -8.69 34.11 8.22
C ILE A 93 -9.60 34.52 9.37
N GLY A 94 -10.46 33.63 9.83
CA GLY A 94 -11.40 33.84 10.93
C GLY A 94 -10.72 33.96 12.29
N ASP A 95 -11.47 34.45 13.29
CA ASP A 95 -10.94 34.67 14.65
C ASP A 95 -10.37 33.41 15.31
N ALA A 96 -11.04 32.25 15.12
CA ALA A 96 -10.56 30.96 15.65
C ALA A 96 -9.23 30.52 14.99
N GLN A 97 -9.15 30.67 13.68
CA GLN A 97 -7.94 30.37 12.89
C GLN A 97 -6.79 31.31 13.25
N ARG A 98 -7.10 32.60 13.47
CA ARG A 98 -6.11 33.58 13.94
C ARG A 98 -5.57 33.23 15.32
N ALA A 99 -6.42 32.82 16.27
CA ALA A 99 -6.00 32.36 17.59
C ALA A 99 -5.12 31.11 17.54
N ALA A 100 -5.41 30.17 16.62
CA ALA A 100 -4.56 28.99 16.38
C ALA A 100 -3.19 29.39 15.82
N LEU A 101 -3.17 30.30 14.83
CA LEU A 101 -1.93 30.83 14.25
C LEU A 101 -1.04 31.54 15.28
N GLU A 102 -1.64 32.33 16.21
CA GLU A 102 -0.93 32.98 17.33
C GLU A 102 -0.36 31.96 18.32
N THR A 103 -1.07 30.85 18.56
CA THR A 103 -0.72 29.87 19.59
C THR A 103 0.30 28.85 19.07
N ALA A 104 0.04 28.26 17.89
CA ALA A 104 0.84 27.18 17.32
C ALA A 104 1.87 27.69 16.30
N GLY A 105 1.73 28.90 15.79
CA GLY A 105 2.54 29.46 14.71
C GLY A 105 2.09 29.03 13.32
N PHE A 106 1.02 28.23 13.22
CA PHE A 106 0.41 27.83 11.97
C PHE A 106 -1.06 27.42 12.15
N VAL A 107 -1.79 27.35 11.05
CA VAL A 107 -3.17 26.84 10.99
C VAL A 107 -3.48 26.35 9.58
N VAL A 108 -4.21 25.25 9.46
CA VAL A 108 -4.80 24.78 8.20
C VAL A 108 -6.27 25.20 8.17
N VAL A 109 -6.71 25.74 7.04
CA VAL A 109 -8.07 26.23 6.84
C VAL A 109 -8.78 25.28 5.87
N PRO A 110 -9.97 24.73 6.19
CA PRO A 110 -10.66 23.77 5.31
C PRO A 110 -11.36 24.48 4.14
N GLN A 111 -10.59 25.20 3.35
CA GLN A 111 -10.99 25.80 2.09
C GLN A 111 -10.44 24.94 0.95
N GLU A 112 -11.32 24.36 0.15
CA GLU A 112 -10.98 23.39 -0.88
C GLU A 112 -10.40 24.07 -2.14
N TYR A 113 -9.26 23.53 -2.62
CA TYR A 113 -8.64 23.84 -3.89
C TYR A 113 -8.42 22.52 -4.66
N GLU A 114 -8.79 22.53 -5.90
CA GLU A 114 -8.83 21.32 -6.73
C GLU A 114 -7.45 20.81 -7.09
N GLN A 115 -6.45 21.68 -7.15
CA GLN A 115 -5.06 21.35 -7.32
C GLN A 115 -4.21 22.14 -6.30
N ILE A 116 -3.19 21.48 -5.74
CA ILE A 116 -2.35 22.07 -4.70
C ILE A 116 -1.57 23.30 -5.18
N TYR A 117 -1.15 23.34 -6.46
CA TYR A 117 -0.43 24.48 -7.04
C TYR A 117 -1.28 25.75 -7.10
N GLN A 118 -2.61 25.63 -7.20
CA GLN A 118 -3.54 26.77 -7.21
C GLN A 118 -3.47 27.58 -5.92
N ILE A 119 -3.13 26.95 -4.79
CA ILE A 119 -2.94 27.64 -3.52
C ILE A 119 -1.73 28.60 -3.59
N TYR A 120 -0.65 28.17 -4.22
CA TYR A 120 0.55 28.99 -4.43
C TYR A 120 0.32 30.11 -5.43
N GLN A 121 -0.37 29.85 -6.52
CA GLN A 121 -0.82 30.89 -7.45
C GLN A 121 -1.71 31.89 -6.74
N ARG A 122 -2.62 31.43 -5.89
CA ARG A 122 -3.48 32.29 -5.09
C ARG A 122 -2.70 33.10 -4.05
N ALA A 123 -1.63 32.56 -3.47
CA ALA A 123 -0.74 33.30 -2.57
C ALA A 123 0.00 34.41 -3.32
N ASP A 124 0.54 34.13 -4.50
CA ASP A 124 1.22 35.12 -5.35
C ASP A 124 0.27 36.21 -5.78
N GLU A 125 -0.90 35.86 -6.34
CA GLU A 125 -2.01 36.79 -6.62
C GLU A 125 -2.34 37.72 -5.47
N ALA A 126 -2.28 37.23 -4.25
CA ALA A 126 -2.63 37.96 -3.05
C ALA A 126 -1.44 38.73 -2.45
N SER A 127 -0.25 38.64 -3.07
CA SER A 127 1.02 39.14 -2.51
C SER A 127 1.30 38.57 -1.11
N VAL A 128 0.89 37.33 -0.85
CA VAL A 128 1.20 36.59 0.37
C VAL A 128 2.45 35.76 0.11
N PRO A 129 3.48 35.76 0.99
CA PRO A 129 4.64 34.90 0.85
C PRO A 129 4.25 33.43 0.69
N ALA A 130 4.82 32.73 -0.29
CA ALA A 130 4.62 31.29 -0.44
C ALA A 130 5.32 30.51 0.69
N PHE A 131 4.63 29.54 1.27
CA PHE A 131 5.17 28.52 2.16
C PHE A 131 5.21 27.17 1.44
N VAL A 132 6.37 26.82 0.88
CA VAL A 132 6.51 25.58 0.10
C VAL A 132 6.49 24.38 1.03
N THR A 133 5.46 23.54 0.93
CA THR A 133 5.24 22.38 1.80
C THR A 133 5.85 21.09 1.21
N THR A 134 6.11 20.12 2.06
CA THR A 134 6.42 18.74 1.64
C THR A 134 5.24 18.10 0.93
N ASP A 135 4.00 18.42 1.31
CA ASP A 135 2.76 17.95 0.66
C ASP A 135 2.76 18.26 -0.85
N ALA A 136 3.13 19.47 -1.23
CA ALA A 136 3.09 19.91 -2.63
C ALA A 136 4.07 19.15 -3.53
N VAL A 137 5.26 18.87 -3.04
CA VAL A 137 6.26 18.11 -3.84
C VAL A 137 6.01 16.60 -3.80
N LEU A 138 5.45 16.07 -2.73
CA LEU A 138 5.02 14.67 -2.67
C LEU A 138 3.89 14.42 -3.66
N HIS A 139 2.89 15.31 -3.72
CA HIS A 139 1.83 15.26 -4.72
C HIS A 139 2.38 15.38 -6.17
N ALA A 140 3.29 16.30 -6.43
CA ALA A 140 3.89 16.41 -7.76
C ALA A 140 4.67 15.14 -8.16
N TYR A 141 5.35 14.48 -7.21
CA TYR A 141 6.01 13.19 -7.46
C TYR A 141 5.00 12.08 -7.76
N HIS A 142 3.87 12.01 -7.02
CA HIS A 142 2.76 11.11 -7.30
C HIS A 142 2.31 11.20 -8.76
N VAL A 143 2.02 12.40 -9.24
CA VAL A 143 1.58 12.61 -10.63
C VAL A 143 2.60 12.07 -11.63
N LEU A 144 3.90 12.33 -11.43
CA LEU A 144 4.95 11.82 -12.31
C LEU A 144 5.08 10.28 -12.27
N TYR A 145 4.92 9.69 -11.10
CA TYR A 145 4.95 8.24 -10.91
C TYR A 145 3.77 7.55 -11.59
N ASP A 146 2.56 8.04 -11.39
CA ASP A 146 1.33 7.52 -11.97
C ASP A 146 1.36 7.60 -13.51
N TYR A 147 1.78 8.75 -14.06
CA TYR A 147 1.97 8.88 -15.51
C TYR A 147 3.06 7.96 -16.07
N ALA A 148 4.15 7.73 -15.33
CA ALA A 148 5.18 6.77 -15.76
C ALA A 148 4.62 5.35 -15.87
N LEU A 149 3.79 4.95 -14.92
CA LEU A 149 3.14 3.64 -14.92
C LEU A 149 2.13 3.51 -16.07
N ARG A 150 1.22 4.48 -16.24
CA ARG A 150 0.22 4.50 -17.31
C ARG A 150 0.85 4.44 -18.71
N LEU A 151 1.94 5.19 -18.94
CA LEU A 151 2.67 5.17 -20.22
C LEU A 151 3.32 3.82 -20.45
N ALA A 152 3.99 3.24 -19.44
CA ALA A 152 4.60 1.92 -19.56
C ALA A 152 3.54 0.83 -19.87
N GLU A 153 2.37 0.91 -19.25
CA GLU A 153 1.25 0.00 -19.51
C GLU A 153 0.70 0.14 -20.93
N THR A 154 0.45 1.39 -21.37
CA THR A 154 -0.16 1.66 -22.69
C THR A 154 0.80 1.40 -23.83
N GLU A 155 2.06 1.83 -23.71
CA GLU A 155 3.04 1.75 -24.80
C GLU A 155 3.71 0.38 -24.90
N HIS A 156 3.77 -0.39 -23.81
CA HIS A 156 4.53 -1.63 -23.72
C HIS A 156 3.73 -2.82 -23.18
N PHE A 157 3.24 -2.75 -21.92
CA PHE A 157 2.78 -3.94 -21.21
C PHE A 157 1.52 -4.57 -21.80
N ILE A 158 0.56 -3.78 -22.31
CA ILE A 158 -0.66 -4.30 -22.93
C ILE A 158 -0.31 -5.14 -24.16
N ALA A 159 0.55 -4.65 -25.05
CA ALA A 159 0.96 -5.37 -26.25
C ALA A 159 1.78 -6.64 -25.92
N ASP A 160 2.70 -6.55 -24.97
CA ASP A 160 3.47 -7.70 -24.49
C ASP A 160 2.56 -8.78 -23.88
N LEU A 161 1.55 -8.37 -23.09
CA LEU A 161 0.59 -9.30 -22.49
C LEU A 161 -0.33 -9.95 -23.54
N GLU A 162 -0.75 -9.24 -24.58
CA GLU A 162 -1.52 -9.81 -25.72
C GLU A 162 -0.71 -10.87 -26.47
N ALA A 163 0.56 -10.59 -26.78
CA ALA A 163 1.45 -11.53 -27.43
C ALA A 163 1.72 -12.75 -26.56
N LEU A 164 1.97 -12.54 -25.27
CA LEU A 164 2.16 -13.60 -24.27
C LEU A 164 0.91 -14.48 -24.14
N ASN A 165 -0.29 -13.88 -24.03
CA ASN A 165 -1.55 -14.63 -23.93
C ASN A 165 -1.77 -15.53 -25.13
N THR A 166 -1.49 -15.03 -26.33
CA THR A 166 -1.62 -15.82 -27.57
C THR A 166 -0.69 -17.03 -27.53
N ALA A 167 0.58 -16.82 -27.21
CA ALA A 167 1.57 -17.88 -27.13
C ALA A 167 1.23 -18.95 -26.06
N MET A 168 0.79 -18.49 -24.89
CA MET A 168 0.46 -19.39 -23.78
C MET A 168 -0.85 -20.16 -24.02
N LEU A 169 -1.84 -19.56 -24.68
CA LEU A 169 -3.08 -20.24 -25.06
C LEU A 169 -2.79 -21.34 -26.10
N GLU A 170 -1.98 -21.05 -27.12
CA GLU A 170 -1.57 -22.03 -28.13
C GLU A 170 -0.76 -23.19 -27.50
N ALA A 171 0.16 -22.89 -26.59
CA ALA A 171 0.93 -23.90 -25.87
C ALA A 171 0.02 -24.79 -24.99
N ALA A 172 -0.92 -24.20 -24.26
CA ALA A 172 -1.89 -24.94 -23.44
C ALA A 172 -2.84 -25.81 -24.29
N GLU A 173 -3.23 -25.37 -25.50
CA GLU A 173 -4.02 -26.19 -26.42
C GLU A 173 -3.21 -27.38 -26.96
N ALA A 174 -1.92 -27.17 -27.28
CA ALA A 174 -1.00 -28.22 -27.70
C ALA A 174 -0.77 -29.26 -26.58
N ASP A 175 -0.57 -28.78 -25.34
CA ASP A 175 -0.42 -29.67 -24.17
C ASP A 175 -1.70 -30.49 -23.93
N TYR A 176 -2.87 -29.88 -24.00
CA TYR A 176 -4.16 -30.56 -23.85
C TYR A 176 -4.37 -31.62 -24.92
N ALA A 177 -3.95 -31.36 -26.16
CA ALA A 177 -4.07 -32.30 -27.27
C ALA A 177 -3.04 -33.47 -27.20
N ALA A 178 -1.87 -33.23 -26.61
CA ALA A 178 -0.77 -34.17 -26.55
C ALA A 178 -0.74 -35.05 -25.29
N THR A 179 -1.48 -34.67 -24.23
CA THR A 179 -1.44 -35.35 -22.93
C THR A 179 -2.66 -36.27 -22.72
N GLU A 180 -2.43 -37.30 -21.90
CA GLU A 180 -3.46 -38.21 -21.38
C GLU A 180 -3.54 -38.08 -19.85
N ALA A 181 -4.51 -38.77 -19.21
CA ALA A 181 -4.63 -38.77 -17.76
C ALA A 181 -3.31 -39.24 -17.08
N PRO A 182 -2.87 -38.66 -15.98
CA PRO A 182 -3.53 -37.63 -15.19
C PRO A 182 -3.23 -36.17 -15.62
N LEU A 183 -2.39 -35.95 -16.64
CA LEU A 183 -1.98 -34.60 -17.08
C LEU A 183 -3.05 -33.86 -17.85
N GLN A 184 -3.94 -34.58 -18.56
CA GLN A 184 -4.93 -33.94 -19.43
C GLN A 184 -5.85 -32.98 -18.69
N GLU A 185 -6.24 -33.28 -17.43
CA GLU A 185 -7.06 -32.38 -16.64
C GLU A 185 -6.30 -31.12 -16.19
N ALA A 186 -5.00 -31.24 -15.89
CA ALA A 186 -4.14 -30.11 -15.61
C ALA A 186 -3.96 -29.21 -16.86
N ALA A 187 -3.68 -29.80 -18.01
CA ALA A 187 -3.58 -29.09 -19.28
C ALA A 187 -4.92 -28.43 -19.66
N ARG A 188 -6.06 -29.10 -19.40
CA ARG A 188 -7.40 -28.51 -19.60
C ARG A 188 -7.65 -27.31 -18.71
N GLN A 189 -7.22 -27.37 -17.45
CA GLN A 189 -7.31 -26.24 -16.52
C GLN A 189 -6.47 -25.04 -17.01
N ASN A 190 -5.23 -25.28 -17.47
CA ASN A 190 -4.38 -24.25 -18.06
C ASN A 190 -5.00 -23.63 -19.32
N LEU A 191 -5.58 -24.46 -20.19
CA LEU A 191 -6.26 -23.97 -21.39
C LEU A 191 -7.46 -23.07 -21.06
N ALA A 192 -8.21 -23.40 -20.00
CA ALA A 192 -9.28 -22.55 -19.50
C ALA A 192 -8.73 -21.25 -18.87
N PHE A 193 -7.67 -21.34 -18.06
CA PHE A 193 -7.03 -20.22 -17.41
C PHE A 193 -6.54 -19.15 -18.39
N PHE A 194 -5.80 -19.55 -19.45
CA PHE A 194 -5.38 -18.62 -20.50
C PHE A 194 -6.55 -18.20 -21.41
N GLY A 195 -7.56 -19.04 -21.56
CA GLY A 195 -8.78 -18.69 -22.27
C GLY A 195 -9.54 -17.52 -21.63
N VAL A 196 -9.65 -17.48 -20.29
CA VAL A 196 -10.24 -16.35 -19.55
C VAL A 196 -9.41 -15.09 -19.77
N ALA A 197 -8.08 -15.13 -19.51
CA ALA A 197 -7.22 -13.98 -19.67
C ALA A 197 -7.24 -13.40 -21.10
N THR A 198 -7.23 -14.29 -22.10
CA THR A 198 -7.35 -13.89 -23.52
C THR A 198 -8.67 -13.16 -23.80
N LYS A 199 -9.78 -13.67 -23.26
CA LYS A 199 -11.10 -13.02 -23.42
C LYS A 199 -11.21 -11.70 -22.67
N LEU A 200 -10.60 -11.57 -21.51
CA LEU A 200 -10.59 -10.32 -20.74
C LEU A 200 -9.82 -9.23 -21.49
N LEU A 201 -8.68 -9.56 -22.09
CA LEU A 201 -7.83 -8.59 -22.80
C LEU A 201 -8.32 -8.35 -24.24
N THR A 202 -8.71 -9.43 -24.95
CA THR A 202 -9.16 -9.42 -26.34
C THR A 202 -10.56 -10.09 -26.44
N PRO A 203 -11.66 -9.36 -26.20
CA PRO A 203 -13.01 -9.92 -26.11
C PRO A 203 -13.48 -10.72 -27.33
N ASP A 204 -13.01 -10.36 -28.53
CA ASP A 204 -13.37 -11.00 -29.79
C ASP A 204 -12.52 -12.25 -30.12
N ALA A 205 -11.49 -12.55 -29.33
CA ALA A 205 -10.64 -13.73 -29.54
C ALA A 205 -11.46 -15.04 -29.42
N ASP A 206 -11.15 -16.05 -30.24
CA ASP A 206 -11.77 -17.37 -30.12
C ASP A 206 -11.09 -18.21 -29.04
N VAL A 207 -11.87 -18.99 -28.30
CA VAL A 207 -11.40 -19.89 -27.25
C VAL A 207 -11.70 -21.33 -27.65
N PRO A 208 -10.76 -22.28 -27.49
CA PRO A 208 -10.92 -23.67 -27.85
C PRO A 208 -12.21 -24.27 -27.27
N ARG A 209 -12.94 -25.02 -28.13
CA ARG A 209 -14.26 -25.57 -27.78
C ARG A 209 -14.26 -26.44 -26.52
N ALA A 210 -13.12 -27.08 -26.23
CA ALA A 210 -12.97 -27.97 -25.08
C ALA A 210 -13.19 -27.28 -23.72
N VAL A 211 -12.96 -25.96 -23.64
CA VAL A 211 -13.04 -25.17 -22.41
C VAL A 211 -14.02 -23.98 -22.52
N ARG A 212 -14.60 -23.73 -23.68
CA ARG A 212 -15.44 -22.54 -23.93
C ARG A 212 -16.52 -22.33 -22.87
N ALA A 213 -17.27 -23.36 -22.52
CA ALA A 213 -18.36 -23.25 -21.56
C ALA A 213 -17.87 -22.83 -20.16
N VAL A 214 -16.79 -23.47 -19.65
CA VAL A 214 -16.25 -23.13 -18.33
C VAL A 214 -15.58 -21.76 -18.30
N VAL A 215 -15.02 -21.31 -19.44
CA VAL A 215 -14.50 -19.93 -19.60
C VAL A 215 -15.64 -18.91 -19.59
N GLU A 216 -16.75 -19.19 -20.29
CA GLU A 216 -17.94 -18.32 -20.29
C GLU A 216 -18.58 -18.22 -18.89
N ASP A 217 -18.64 -19.33 -18.14
CA ASP A 217 -19.14 -19.36 -16.75
C ASP A 217 -18.26 -18.52 -15.82
N GLU A 218 -16.92 -18.61 -15.95
CA GLU A 218 -15.96 -17.80 -15.15
C GLU A 218 -16.06 -16.31 -15.50
N LEU A 219 -16.09 -15.97 -16.79
CA LEU A 219 -16.26 -14.59 -17.25
C LEU A 219 -17.56 -13.95 -16.76
N ALA A 220 -18.64 -14.73 -16.65
CA ALA A 220 -19.92 -14.24 -16.13
C ALA A 220 -19.82 -13.85 -14.65
N LEU A 221 -19.02 -14.54 -13.83
CA LEU A 221 -18.76 -14.17 -12.43
C LEU A 221 -17.88 -12.92 -12.33
N ILE A 222 -16.86 -12.81 -13.19
CA ILE A 222 -16.01 -11.63 -13.27
C ILE A 222 -16.83 -10.39 -13.65
N GLU A 223 -17.68 -10.49 -14.66
CA GLU A 223 -18.54 -9.39 -15.11
C GLU A 223 -19.60 -9.01 -14.07
N ALA A 224 -20.14 -9.99 -13.35
CA ALA A 224 -21.11 -9.74 -12.30
C ALA A 224 -20.51 -9.08 -11.06
N HIS A 225 -19.21 -9.26 -10.80
CA HIS A 225 -18.45 -8.76 -9.64
C HIS A 225 -19.23 -8.73 -8.31
N ALA A 226 -20.07 -9.74 -8.08
CA ALA A 226 -21.05 -9.78 -6.99
C ALA A 226 -20.45 -10.24 -5.62
N GLY A 227 -19.13 -10.15 -5.44
CA GLY A 227 -18.44 -10.58 -4.23
C GLY A 227 -17.90 -12.01 -4.33
N ILE A 228 -17.94 -12.77 -3.22
CA ILE A 228 -17.27 -14.07 -3.13
C ILE A 228 -18.13 -15.19 -3.69
N ASP A 229 -17.62 -15.94 -4.69
CA ASP A 229 -18.24 -17.13 -5.25
C ASP A 229 -17.19 -18.21 -5.58
N VAL A 230 -17.62 -19.39 -6.01
CA VAL A 230 -16.75 -20.52 -6.35
C VAL A 230 -16.33 -20.44 -7.80
N SER A 231 -15.02 -20.40 -8.09
CA SER A 231 -14.49 -20.44 -9.45
C SER A 231 -14.86 -21.75 -10.15
N PRO A 232 -15.50 -21.73 -11.31
CA PRO A 232 -15.78 -22.90 -12.14
C PRO A 232 -14.51 -23.64 -12.61
N ILE A 233 -13.39 -22.94 -12.76
CA ILE A 233 -12.11 -23.50 -13.25
C ILE A 233 -11.31 -24.11 -12.11
N PHE A 234 -11.20 -23.42 -10.96
CA PHE A 234 -10.35 -23.82 -9.85
C PHE A 234 -11.08 -24.56 -8.73
N GLY A 235 -12.39 -24.32 -8.54
CA GLY A 235 -13.21 -24.98 -7.51
C GLY A 235 -13.03 -24.43 -6.10
N TYR A 236 -12.23 -23.37 -5.89
CA TYR A 236 -12.14 -22.63 -4.64
C TYR A 236 -12.87 -21.29 -4.73
N ARG A 237 -13.02 -20.62 -3.59
CA ARG A 237 -13.70 -19.32 -3.51
C ARG A 237 -12.78 -18.19 -3.93
N GLU A 238 -13.29 -17.31 -4.80
CA GLU A 238 -12.64 -16.09 -5.23
C GLU A 238 -13.54 -14.88 -4.92
N ASP A 239 -12.92 -13.74 -4.61
CA ASP A 239 -13.61 -12.45 -4.44
C ASP A 239 -13.67 -11.70 -5.77
N TYR A 240 -14.78 -11.89 -6.49
CA TYR A 240 -15.01 -11.26 -7.79
C TYR A 240 -15.23 -9.74 -7.71
N SER A 241 -15.47 -9.15 -6.52
CA SER A 241 -15.52 -7.69 -6.37
C SER A 241 -14.18 -7.02 -6.67
N GLN A 242 -13.09 -7.78 -6.68
CA GLN A 242 -11.75 -7.31 -7.01
C GLN A 242 -11.55 -6.97 -8.49
N TYR A 243 -12.39 -7.52 -9.37
CA TYR A 243 -12.29 -7.34 -10.82
C TYR A 243 -12.96 -6.06 -11.34
N VAL A 244 -13.51 -5.23 -10.46
CA VAL A 244 -14.00 -3.89 -10.79
C VAL A 244 -12.80 -2.97 -11.09
N PRO A 245 -12.63 -2.45 -12.31
CA PRO A 245 -11.57 -1.51 -12.64
C PRO A 245 -11.64 -0.24 -11.81
N ARG A 246 -10.47 0.31 -11.43
CA ARG A 246 -10.39 1.40 -10.45
C ARG A 246 -9.05 2.15 -10.61
N GLY A 247 -8.88 3.30 -9.88
CA GLY A 247 -7.76 4.18 -10.11
C GLY A 247 -7.70 4.61 -11.58
N HIS A 248 -6.55 4.77 -12.13
CA HIS A 248 -6.40 5.15 -13.53
C HIS A 248 -6.95 4.12 -14.54
N TYR A 249 -7.28 2.90 -14.10
CA TYR A 249 -7.83 1.86 -14.98
C TYR A 249 -9.28 2.11 -15.42
N THR A 250 -9.96 3.13 -14.88
CA THR A 250 -11.27 3.59 -15.37
C THR A 250 -11.18 4.55 -16.57
N ARG A 251 -9.99 5.00 -16.93
CA ARG A 251 -9.77 6.08 -17.91
C ARG A 251 -10.14 5.72 -19.34
N ASN A 252 -9.98 4.45 -19.72
CA ASN A 252 -10.37 3.95 -21.05
C ASN A 252 -10.57 2.42 -21.05
N ALA A 253 -11.20 1.92 -22.11
CA ALA A 253 -11.52 0.49 -22.24
C ALA A 253 -10.28 -0.44 -22.34
N ASN A 254 -9.09 0.07 -22.75
CA ASN A 254 -7.88 -0.74 -22.79
C ASN A 254 -7.36 -0.96 -21.37
N PHE A 255 -7.33 0.08 -20.55
CA PHE A 255 -6.99 -0.01 -19.14
C PHE A 255 -7.95 -0.93 -18.38
N GLU A 256 -9.27 -0.83 -18.60
CA GLU A 256 -10.24 -1.73 -17.95
C GLU A 256 -9.97 -3.20 -18.29
N ARG A 257 -9.67 -3.51 -19.56
CA ARG A 257 -9.36 -4.88 -20.00
C ARG A 257 -8.05 -5.37 -19.41
N TYR A 258 -7.02 -4.55 -19.45
CA TYR A 258 -5.72 -4.84 -18.86
C TYR A 258 -5.85 -5.12 -17.35
N PHE A 259 -6.56 -4.26 -16.62
CA PHE A 259 -6.84 -4.43 -15.20
C PHE A 259 -7.46 -5.81 -14.90
N ARG A 260 -8.55 -6.18 -15.59
CA ARG A 260 -9.23 -7.46 -15.36
C ARG A 260 -8.33 -8.65 -15.69
N ALA A 261 -7.55 -8.58 -16.76
CA ALA A 261 -6.61 -9.64 -17.15
C ALA A 261 -5.47 -9.80 -16.14
N MET A 262 -4.86 -8.70 -15.71
CA MET A 262 -3.80 -8.71 -14.71
C MET A 262 -4.33 -9.10 -13.32
N MET A 263 -5.53 -8.67 -12.95
CA MET A 263 -6.19 -9.11 -11.71
C MET A 263 -6.42 -10.63 -11.72
N TRP A 264 -6.85 -11.20 -12.85
CA TRP A 264 -6.97 -12.65 -13.03
C TRP A 264 -5.62 -13.36 -12.82
N TYR A 265 -4.57 -12.91 -13.45
CA TYR A 265 -3.23 -13.48 -13.30
C TYR A 265 -2.61 -13.29 -11.91
N GLY A 266 -2.93 -12.19 -11.26
CA GLY A 266 -2.42 -11.83 -9.94
C GLY A 266 -3.11 -12.56 -8.80
N ARG A 267 -4.38 -12.93 -8.97
CA ARG A 267 -5.19 -13.51 -7.89
C ARG A 267 -5.33 -15.03 -7.96
N MET A 268 -5.44 -15.59 -9.17
CA MET A 268 -5.66 -17.02 -9.31
C MET A 268 -4.38 -17.83 -9.01
N SER A 269 -4.46 -18.73 -8.04
CA SER A 269 -3.35 -19.52 -7.52
C SER A 269 -3.45 -21.00 -7.88
N PHE A 270 -2.33 -21.59 -8.27
CA PHE A 270 -2.14 -23.03 -8.38
C PHE A 270 -1.56 -23.54 -7.05
N HIS A 271 -2.43 -24.00 -6.14
CA HIS A 271 -2.07 -24.32 -4.77
C HIS A 271 -1.22 -25.59 -4.64
N LEU A 272 -0.23 -25.57 -3.75
CA LEU A 272 0.58 -26.71 -3.36
C LEU A 272 -0.09 -27.64 -2.32
N LEU A 273 -1.15 -27.15 -1.67
CA LEU A 273 -1.87 -27.86 -0.64
C LEU A 273 -3.39 -27.72 -0.84
N ASN A 274 -4.09 -28.84 -0.83
CA ASN A 274 -5.53 -28.87 -0.63
C ASN A 274 -5.82 -29.87 0.50
N PRO A 275 -6.20 -29.41 1.70
CA PRO A 275 -6.40 -30.30 2.86
C PRO A 275 -7.52 -31.32 2.67
N ARG A 276 -8.47 -31.06 1.77
CA ARG A 276 -9.65 -31.89 1.52
C ARG A 276 -9.42 -32.93 0.40
N ASP A 277 -8.59 -32.60 -0.58
CA ASP A 277 -8.32 -33.46 -1.72
C ASP A 277 -6.89 -33.25 -2.28
N PRO A 278 -5.92 -34.11 -1.90
CA PRO A 278 -4.54 -34.00 -2.40
C PRO A 278 -4.41 -34.09 -3.92
N GLU A 279 -5.38 -34.71 -4.63
CA GLU A 279 -5.33 -34.79 -6.11
C GLU A 279 -5.55 -33.41 -6.75
N VAL A 280 -6.28 -32.51 -6.09
CA VAL A 280 -6.40 -31.12 -6.55
C VAL A 280 -5.03 -30.45 -6.53
N ALA A 281 -4.29 -30.53 -5.42
CA ALA A 281 -2.94 -29.97 -5.32
C ALA A 281 -1.98 -30.56 -6.36
N ARG A 282 -2.03 -31.89 -6.57
CA ARG A 282 -1.22 -32.55 -7.63
C ARG A 282 -1.59 -32.04 -9.03
N ARG A 283 -2.89 -31.91 -9.33
CA ARG A 283 -3.35 -31.37 -10.61
C ARG A 283 -2.87 -29.94 -10.82
N GLU A 284 -3.03 -29.06 -9.83
CA GLU A 284 -2.61 -27.67 -9.90
C GLU A 284 -1.07 -27.55 -10.00
N THR A 285 -0.32 -28.35 -9.27
CA THR A 285 1.17 -28.41 -9.42
C THR A 285 1.59 -28.86 -10.81
N ARG A 286 0.92 -29.87 -11.40
CA ARG A 286 1.17 -30.28 -12.80
C ARG A 286 0.88 -29.14 -13.76
N GLY A 287 -0.24 -28.45 -13.56
CA GLY A 287 -0.62 -27.26 -14.34
C GLY A 287 0.44 -26.18 -14.29
N ALA A 288 0.88 -25.81 -13.10
CA ALA A 288 1.92 -24.81 -12.91
C ALA A 288 3.24 -25.20 -13.58
N LEU A 289 3.68 -26.47 -13.47
CA LEU A 289 4.90 -26.95 -14.14
C LEU A 289 4.79 -26.94 -15.67
N LEU A 290 3.61 -27.24 -16.23
CA LEU A 290 3.34 -27.08 -17.67
C LEU A 290 3.41 -25.62 -18.10
N ILE A 291 2.85 -24.69 -17.32
CA ILE A 291 2.94 -23.23 -17.56
C ILE A 291 4.40 -22.77 -17.56
N VAL A 292 5.16 -23.12 -16.51
CA VAL A 292 6.58 -22.74 -16.39
C VAL A 292 7.38 -23.29 -17.56
N ARG A 293 7.12 -24.51 -17.98
CA ARG A 293 7.74 -25.10 -19.16
C ARG A 293 7.35 -24.35 -20.45
N ALA A 294 6.05 -24.09 -20.63
CA ALA A 294 5.56 -23.36 -21.81
C ALA A 294 6.22 -21.97 -21.95
N LEU A 295 6.46 -21.25 -20.86
CA LEU A 295 7.19 -19.98 -20.87
C LEU A 295 8.62 -20.12 -21.43
N HIS A 296 9.28 -21.26 -21.21
CA HIS A 296 10.64 -21.51 -21.69
C HIS A 296 10.70 -22.07 -23.12
N ASP A 297 9.62 -22.68 -23.62
CA ASP A 297 9.59 -23.36 -24.91
C ASP A 297 8.77 -22.59 -25.98
N ALA A 298 7.67 -21.92 -25.60
CA ALA A 298 6.78 -21.20 -26.52
C ALA A 298 7.38 -19.85 -26.95
N ARG A 299 6.85 -19.32 -28.07
CA ARG A 299 7.28 -18.04 -28.61
C ARG A 299 6.13 -17.04 -28.67
N ALA A 300 6.38 -15.86 -28.12
CA ALA A 300 5.57 -14.67 -28.31
C ALA A 300 6.21 -13.83 -29.43
N GLY A 301 5.70 -13.98 -30.67
CA GLY A 301 6.36 -13.44 -31.85
C GLY A 301 7.71 -14.14 -32.12
N ASP A 302 8.78 -13.35 -32.21
CA ASP A 302 10.14 -13.85 -32.48
C ASP A 302 10.95 -14.20 -31.21
N GLU A 303 10.41 -13.91 -30.04
CA GLU A 303 11.08 -14.10 -28.73
C GLU A 303 10.48 -15.27 -27.94
N LEU A 304 11.11 -15.67 -26.83
CA LEU A 304 10.52 -16.62 -25.91
C LEU A 304 9.35 -15.98 -25.15
N ALA A 305 8.34 -16.79 -24.81
CA ALA A 305 7.25 -16.34 -23.97
C ALA A 305 7.73 -15.85 -22.59
N LEU A 306 8.83 -16.40 -22.07
CA LEU A 306 9.48 -15.93 -20.85
C LEU A 306 10.00 -14.50 -20.99
N ASP A 307 10.61 -14.13 -22.13
CA ASP A 307 11.12 -12.78 -22.34
C ASP A 307 9.96 -11.74 -22.35
N ALA A 308 8.82 -12.09 -22.95
CA ALA A 308 7.61 -11.25 -22.91
C ALA A 308 7.02 -11.15 -21.48
N TRP A 309 7.04 -12.25 -20.73
CA TRP A 309 6.63 -12.27 -19.32
C TRP A 309 7.53 -11.39 -18.47
N GLU A 310 8.86 -11.46 -18.64
CA GLU A 310 9.85 -10.65 -17.91
C GLU A 310 9.71 -9.15 -18.22
N ARG A 311 9.33 -8.76 -19.46
CA ARG A 311 9.11 -7.34 -19.81
C ARG A 311 7.92 -6.70 -19.09
N VAL A 312 6.94 -7.48 -18.64
CA VAL A 312 5.85 -7.01 -17.78
C VAL A 312 6.22 -7.15 -16.31
N TYR A 313 6.79 -8.29 -15.92
CA TYR A 313 7.04 -8.62 -14.52
C TYR A 313 8.15 -7.75 -13.88
N GLU A 314 9.29 -7.59 -14.54
CA GLU A 314 10.44 -6.89 -13.97
C GLU A 314 10.20 -5.39 -13.75
N PRO A 315 9.64 -4.61 -14.72
CA PRO A 315 9.33 -3.20 -14.46
C PRO A 315 8.29 -3.04 -13.35
N THR A 316 7.24 -3.87 -13.32
CA THR A 316 6.23 -3.80 -12.26
C THR A 316 6.80 -4.21 -10.89
N ALA A 317 7.82 -5.07 -10.86
CA ALA A 317 8.56 -5.35 -9.63
C ALA A 317 9.45 -4.16 -9.19
N PHE A 318 9.96 -3.37 -10.12
CA PHE A 318 10.68 -2.14 -9.81
C PHE A 318 9.75 -1.03 -9.30
N PHE A 319 8.56 -0.90 -9.88
CA PHE A 319 7.55 0.04 -9.38
C PHE A 319 7.07 -0.34 -7.96
N VAL A 320 6.70 -1.60 -7.73
CA VAL A 320 5.90 -1.99 -6.56
C VAL A 320 6.62 -2.99 -5.65
N GLY A 321 7.36 -3.93 -6.23
CA GLY A 321 8.02 -5.02 -5.51
C GLY A 321 7.82 -6.37 -6.17
N THR A 322 8.45 -7.40 -5.61
CA THR A 322 8.35 -8.78 -6.10
C THR A 322 7.04 -9.43 -5.66
N ALA A 323 6.63 -10.49 -6.37
CA ALA A 323 5.44 -11.26 -6.01
C ALA A 323 5.55 -11.84 -4.59
N ASP A 324 4.45 -11.78 -3.85
CA ASP A 324 4.31 -12.39 -2.53
C ASP A 324 4.20 -13.93 -2.62
N ASP A 325 3.65 -14.41 -3.71
CA ASP A 325 3.46 -15.83 -4.01
C ASP A 325 4.66 -16.44 -4.76
N LEU A 326 4.66 -17.78 -4.95
CA LEU A 326 5.71 -18.46 -5.70
C LEU A 326 5.62 -18.14 -7.19
N THR A 327 6.78 -17.95 -7.81
CA THR A 327 6.93 -17.47 -9.19
C THR A 327 7.50 -18.55 -10.11
N VAL A 328 7.64 -18.22 -11.39
CA VAL A 328 8.37 -19.03 -12.39
C VAL A 328 9.77 -19.38 -11.90
N TYR A 329 10.50 -18.45 -11.31
CA TYR A 329 11.87 -18.66 -10.83
C TYR A 329 11.96 -19.68 -9.69
N ASP A 330 10.99 -19.63 -8.75
CA ASP A 330 10.90 -20.61 -7.65
C ASP A 330 10.66 -22.01 -8.19
N TYR A 331 9.72 -22.15 -9.14
CA TYR A 331 9.39 -23.44 -9.74
C TYR A 331 10.54 -24.01 -10.57
N VAL A 332 11.29 -23.18 -11.32
CA VAL A 332 12.51 -23.60 -12.03
C VAL A 332 13.56 -24.11 -11.05
N ALA A 333 13.78 -23.41 -9.94
CA ALA A 333 14.76 -23.82 -8.93
C ALA A 333 14.41 -25.18 -8.29
N VAL A 334 13.14 -25.37 -7.89
CA VAL A 334 12.67 -26.65 -7.34
C VAL A 334 12.69 -27.77 -8.39
N ALA A 335 12.33 -27.47 -9.65
CA ALA A 335 12.40 -28.45 -10.74
C ALA A 335 13.85 -28.87 -11.00
N GLN A 336 14.79 -27.95 -10.94
CA GLN A 336 16.23 -28.28 -11.06
C GLN A 336 16.68 -29.22 -9.93
N GLU A 337 16.21 -29.04 -8.71
CA GLU A 337 16.55 -29.89 -7.57
C GLU A 337 15.93 -31.30 -7.69
N VAL A 338 14.64 -31.38 -8.06
CA VAL A 338 13.87 -32.63 -8.01
C VAL A 338 13.99 -33.45 -9.28
N TYR A 339 13.97 -32.80 -10.44
CA TYR A 339 13.98 -33.43 -11.76
C TYR A 339 15.33 -33.32 -12.50
N GLY A 340 16.22 -32.40 -12.04
CA GLY A 340 17.48 -32.08 -12.74
C GLY A 340 17.31 -31.09 -13.89
N GLY A 341 16.16 -30.42 -14.00
CA GLY A 341 15.77 -29.44 -15.00
C GLY A 341 14.25 -29.35 -15.08
N LEU A 342 13.72 -28.58 -16.02
CA LEU A 342 12.27 -28.55 -16.26
C LEU A 342 11.83 -29.93 -16.81
N PRO A 343 10.83 -30.58 -16.17
CA PRO A 343 10.43 -31.92 -16.55
C PRO A 343 9.65 -31.92 -17.88
N GLU A 344 9.92 -32.95 -18.71
CA GLU A 344 9.05 -33.27 -19.85
C GLU A 344 7.67 -33.71 -19.36
N PRO A 345 6.56 -33.46 -20.10
CA PRO A 345 5.23 -33.79 -19.66
C PRO A 345 5.05 -35.23 -19.16
N PRO A 346 5.62 -36.26 -19.80
CA PRO A 346 5.51 -37.65 -19.29
C PRO A 346 6.12 -37.87 -17.90
N ALA A 347 7.13 -37.10 -17.50
CA ALA A 347 7.73 -37.20 -16.17
C ALA A 347 6.81 -36.67 -15.06
N LEU A 348 5.86 -35.78 -15.38
CA LEU A 348 4.86 -35.26 -14.46
C LEU A 348 3.77 -36.29 -14.09
N ALA A 349 3.72 -37.44 -14.79
CA ALA A 349 2.86 -38.56 -14.41
C ALA A 349 3.44 -39.39 -13.25
N ASP A 350 4.73 -39.26 -12.91
CA ASP A 350 5.35 -39.90 -11.75
C ASP A 350 4.93 -39.19 -10.47
N GLU A 351 3.93 -39.76 -9.77
CA GLU A 351 3.40 -39.19 -8.54
C GLU A 351 4.45 -39.06 -7.43
N ALA A 352 5.41 -39.98 -7.34
CA ALA A 352 6.44 -39.95 -6.30
C ALA A 352 7.44 -38.80 -6.52
N GLN A 353 7.74 -38.43 -7.76
CA GLN A 353 8.55 -37.26 -8.09
C GLN A 353 7.76 -35.98 -7.90
N LEU A 354 6.49 -35.98 -8.29
CA LEU A 354 5.58 -34.82 -8.08
C LEU A 354 5.38 -34.53 -6.60
N ASP A 355 5.15 -35.56 -5.77
CA ASP A 355 5.02 -35.40 -4.32
C ASP A 355 6.32 -34.84 -3.68
N ARG A 356 7.49 -35.22 -4.18
CA ARG A 356 8.76 -34.60 -3.76
C ARG A 356 8.86 -33.15 -4.19
N PHE A 357 8.41 -32.82 -5.40
CA PHE A 357 8.38 -31.44 -5.85
C PHE A 357 7.49 -30.60 -4.91
N ILE A 358 6.26 -31.04 -4.65
CA ILE A 358 5.33 -30.37 -3.72
C ILE A 358 5.97 -30.20 -2.34
N ALA A 359 6.57 -31.28 -1.79
CA ALA A 359 7.20 -31.24 -0.47
C ALA A 359 8.40 -30.26 -0.43
N THR A 360 9.18 -30.16 -1.49
CA THR A 360 10.32 -29.22 -1.59
C THR A 360 9.81 -27.79 -1.77
N ALA A 361 8.84 -27.56 -2.65
CA ALA A 361 8.25 -26.24 -2.89
C ALA A 361 7.57 -25.67 -1.63
N ARG A 362 6.93 -26.51 -0.83
CA ARG A 362 6.35 -26.12 0.46
C ARG A 362 7.36 -25.71 1.55
N GLN A 363 8.64 -25.97 1.35
CA GLN A 363 9.71 -25.46 2.23
C GLN A 363 10.14 -24.03 1.88
N LEU A 364 9.69 -23.52 0.74
CA LEU A 364 9.86 -22.13 0.36
C LEU A 364 8.93 -21.24 1.19
N ARG A 365 9.09 -19.91 1.05
CA ARG A 365 8.25 -18.94 1.74
C ARG A 365 6.76 -19.13 1.43
N PRO A 366 5.87 -19.16 2.42
CA PRO A 366 4.44 -18.93 2.18
C PRO A 366 4.20 -17.44 1.82
N PRO A 367 3.03 -17.10 1.25
CA PRO A 367 2.65 -15.70 1.09
C PRO A 367 2.50 -15.02 2.46
N ALA A 368 3.07 -13.84 2.62
CA ALA A 368 3.00 -13.09 3.87
C ALA A 368 1.68 -12.31 4.01
N ILE A 369 1.02 -12.03 2.88
CA ILE A 369 -0.28 -11.37 2.79
C ILE A 369 -1.29 -12.38 2.25
N VAL A 370 -2.34 -12.68 3.04
CA VAL A 370 -3.40 -13.60 2.63
C VAL A 370 -4.34 -12.90 1.66
N GLY A 371 -4.25 -13.25 0.38
CA GLY A 371 -5.05 -12.68 -0.70
C GLY A 371 -6.28 -13.49 -1.11
N GLY A 372 -6.64 -14.55 -0.38
CA GLY A 372 -7.76 -15.43 -0.67
C GLY A 372 -8.73 -15.61 0.50
N TYR A 373 -9.92 -16.17 0.24
CA TYR A 373 -10.88 -16.48 1.29
C TYR A 373 -10.44 -17.74 2.07
N VAL A 374 -10.17 -17.58 3.37
CA VAL A 374 -9.77 -18.65 4.29
C VAL A 374 -10.71 -18.71 5.47
N THR A 375 -10.97 -19.91 5.98
CA THR A 375 -11.76 -20.13 7.21
C THR A 375 -10.85 -20.26 8.41
N ASP A 376 -11.28 -19.79 9.60
CA ASP A 376 -10.51 -19.72 10.86
C ASP A 376 -9.78 -21.00 11.31
N GLN A 377 -10.03 -22.13 10.68
CA GLN A 377 -9.54 -23.45 11.09
C GLN A 377 -8.36 -23.97 10.27
N GLU A 378 -7.94 -23.22 9.27
CA GLU A 378 -6.85 -23.57 8.38
C GLU A 378 -5.68 -22.58 8.61
N GLU A 379 -4.46 -23.08 8.63
CA GLU A 379 -3.30 -22.18 8.64
C GLU A 379 -3.27 -21.45 7.30
N ALA A 380 -3.81 -20.22 7.29
CA ALA A 380 -4.13 -19.43 6.12
C ALA A 380 -2.95 -19.29 5.14
N GLU A 381 -1.76 -19.12 5.69
CA GLU A 381 -0.53 -18.94 4.92
C GLU A 381 -0.14 -20.21 4.17
N GLU A 382 -0.23 -21.40 4.82
CA GLU A 382 0.11 -22.68 4.18
C GLU A 382 -0.89 -23.10 3.09
N VAL A 383 -2.18 -22.83 3.29
CA VAL A 383 -3.23 -23.18 2.33
C VAL A 383 -3.18 -22.30 1.09
N ASN A 384 -2.78 -21.04 1.24
CA ASN A 384 -2.63 -20.10 0.11
C ASN A 384 -1.28 -20.21 -0.61
N GLN A 385 -0.33 -21.03 -0.12
CA GLN A 385 0.96 -21.20 -0.78
C GLN A 385 0.80 -21.90 -2.13
N GLY A 386 1.20 -21.23 -3.21
CA GLY A 386 1.08 -21.73 -4.57
C GLY A 386 1.78 -20.88 -5.60
N PHE A 387 1.71 -21.32 -6.85
CA PHE A 387 2.20 -20.59 -8.01
C PHE A 387 1.13 -19.60 -8.50
N ARG A 388 1.55 -18.38 -8.81
CA ARG A 388 0.74 -17.40 -9.55
C ARG A 388 1.48 -16.91 -10.77
N PHE A 389 0.78 -16.77 -11.90
CA PHE A 389 1.39 -16.42 -13.17
C PHE A 389 1.99 -15.00 -13.18
N MET A 390 1.23 -14.03 -12.68
CA MET A 390 1.66 -12.64 -12.42
C MET A 390 1.24 -12.24 -11.00
N GLY A 391 1.73 -12.95 -9.98
CA GLY A 391 1.31 -12.79 -8.59
C GLY A 391 1.36 -11.34 -8.10
N GLN A 392 0.36 -10.92 -7.31
CA GLN A 392 0.31 -9.60 -6.70
C GLN A 392 1.54 -9.39 -5.80
N ARG A 393 1.99 -8.14 -5.72
CA ARG A 393 3.26 -7.77 -5.10
C ARG A 393 3.14 -7.70 -3.58
N PHE A 394 4.21 -8.14 -2.90
CA PHE A 394 4.37 -7.89 -1.47
C PHE A 394 4.58 -6.39 -1.23
N ILE A 395 3.75 -5.79 -0.38
CA ILE A 395 3.89 -4.42 0.07
C ILE A 395 3.87 -4.37 1.61
N PRO A 396 4.76 -3.57 2.24
CA PRO A 396 4.98 -3.62 3.67
C PRO A 396 3.77 -3.18 4.52
N ASP A 397 3.01 -2.22 4.06
CA ASP A 397 1.83 -1.71 4.76
C ASP A 397 0.65 -2.70 4.74
N SER A 398 0.41 -3.43 3.65
CA SER A 398 -0.57 -4.53 3.66
C SER A 398 -0.13 -5.68 4.58
N TYR A 399 1.18 -5.95 4.67
CA TYR A 399 1.70 -6.88 5.66
C TYR A 399 1.44 -6.39 7.10
N VAL A 400 1.70 -5.12 7.39
CA VAL A 400 1.37 -4.50 8.67
C VAL A 400 -0.11 -4.66 8.99
N PHE A 401 -1.00 -4.37 8.05
CA PHE A 401 -2.44 -4.52 8.22
C PHE A 401 -2.85 -5.96 8.52
N GLN A 402 -2.31 -6.92 7.76
CA GLN A 402 -2.56 -8.35 8.00
C GLN A 402 -2.12 -8.79 9.39
N GLN A 403 -1.01 -8.28 9.91
CA GLN A 403 -0.49 -8.64 11.22
C GLN A 403 -1.22 -7.93 12.39
N LEU A 404 -1.95 -6.86 12.12
CA LEU A 404 -2.66 -6.08 13.14
C LEU A 404 -4.19 -6.25 13.12
N VAL A 405 -4.72 -7.19 12.32
CA VAL A 405 -6.14 -7.59 12.37
C VAL A 405 -6.32 -8.98 12.99
N TYR A 406 -7.56 -9.42 13.17
CA TYR A 406 -7.89 -10.79 13.57
C TYR A 406 -7.39 -11.76 12.44
N ASP A 407 -6.79 -12.91 12.77
CA ASP A 407 -6.66 -13.59 14.07
C ASP A 407 -5.44 -13.17 14.92
N LYS A 408 -4.52 -12.42 14.33
CA LYS A 408 -3.21 -12.11 14.95
C LYS A 408 -3.36 -11.34 16.27
N VAL A 409 -4.24 -10.35 16.33
CA VAL A 409 -4.47 -9.54 17.54
C VAL A 409 -5.62 -10.02 18.43
N LYS A 410 -6.27 -11.12 18.08
CA LYS A 410 -7.33 -11.78 18.87
C LYS A 410 -8.56 -10.90 19.12
N GLY A 411 -9.21 -11.04 20.31
CA GLY A 411 -10.46 -10.40 20.67
C GLY A 411 -10.32 -9.05 21.35
N TYR A 412 -11.38 -8.22 21.25
CA TYR A 412 -11.47 -6.92 21.92
C TYR A 412 -11.75 -7.07 23.42
N ARG A 413 -11.03 -6.31 24.25
CA ARG A 413 -11.13 -6.38 25.73
C ARG A 413 -11.68 -5.12 26.38
N ASP A 414 -11.53 -3.97 25.76
CA ASP A 414 -11.95 -2.72 26.33
C ASP A 414 -13.45 -2.48 26.18
N SER A 415 -13.93 -1.35 26.63
CA SER A 415 -15.31 -0.90 26.48
C SER A 415 -15.38 0.21 25.44
N GLY A 416 -16.39 0.17 24.58
CA GLY A 416 -16.59 1.16 23.53
C GLY A 416 -16.76 0.51 22.16
N GLU A 417 -16.84 1.34 21.15
CA GLU A 417 -16.99 0.94 19.75
C GLU A 417 -15.91 1.65 18.91
N PRO A 418 -14.62 1.24 19.02
CA PRO A 418 -13.57 1.83 18.22
C PRO A 418 -13.80 1.58 16.73
N PHE A 419 -13.19 2.42 15.88
CA PHE A 419 -13.29 2.30 14.43
C PHE A 419 -12.92 0.90 13.93
N THR A 420 -11.90 0.29 14.51
CA THR A 420 -11.36 -1.01 14.09
C THR A 420 -12.24 -2.22 14.45
N LEU A 421 -13.30 -2.03 15.22
CA LEU A 421 -14.15 -3.12 15.72
C LEU A 421 -15.07 -3.68 14.63
N SER A 422 -15.12 -5.02 14.54
CA SER A 422 -16.09 -5.77 13.73
C SER A 422 -16.77 -6.84 14.57
N PRO A 423 -18.10 -7.06 14.41
CA PRO A 423 -18.78 -8.19 15.00
C PRO A 423 -18.39 -9.48 14.27
N SER A 424 -18.17 -10.56 15.03
CA SER A 424 -17.98 -11.90 14.48
C SER A 424 -18.63 -12.98 15.32
N GLN A 425 -18.68 -14.22 14.82
CA GLN A 425 -19.17 -15.37 15.60
C GLN A 425 -18.28 -15.69 16.79
N ALA A 426 -17.00 -15.30 16.75
CA ALA A 426 -16.06 -15.44 17.87
C ALA A 426 -16.17 -14.31 18.91
N GLY A 427 -17.07 -13.34 18.70
CA GLY A 427 -17.19 -12.11 19.48
C GLY A 427 -16.66 -10.90 18.72
N PRO A 428 -16.50 -9.74 19.40
CA PRO A 428 -15.95 -8.55 18.77
C PRO A 428 -14.44 -8.72 18.49
N ILE A 429 -14.04 -8.47 17.24
CA ILE A 429 -12.68 -8.63 16.74
C ILE A 429 -12.15 -7.33 16.12
N ARG A 430 -10.84 -7.23 15.89
CA ARG A 430 -10.27 -6.20 15.04
C ARG A 430 -10.41 -6.62 13.57
N GLY A 431 -11.49 -6.18 12.93
CA GLY A 431 -11.77 -6.48 11.53
C GLY A 431 -11.18 -5.46 10.58
N PHE A 432 -10.84 -4.25 11.06
CA PHE A 432 -10.20 -3.20 10.28
C PHE A 432 -8.89 -2.76 10.93
N PRO A 433 -7.83 -2.53 10.12
CA PRO A 433 -6.69 -1.72 10.53
C PRO A 433 -7.05 -0.23 10.45
N ARG A 434 -6.08 0.63 10.77
CA ARG A 434 -6.09 2.08 10.54
C ARG A 434 -4.90 2.47 9.69
N GLY A 435 -5.03 3.47 8.84
CA GLY A 435 -3.88 4.06 8.16
C GLY A 435 -2.75 4.42 9.13
N LEU A 436 -3.10 4.89 10.34
CA LEU A 436 -2.16 5.18 11.43
C LEU A 436 -1.38 3.97 11.97
N ASP A 437 -1.79 2.74 11.71
CA ASP A 437 -1.03 1.55 12.14
C ASP A 437 0.35 1.49 11.48
N VAL A 438 0.45 1.90 10.21
CA VAL A 438 1.73 1.88 9.48
C VAL A 438 2.74 2.84 10.09
N PRO A 439 2.49 4.15 10.26
CA PRO A 439 3.41 5.03 10.96
C PRO A 439 3.68 4.62 12.42
N ALA A 440 2.72 4.02 13.13
CA ALA A 440 2.95 3.49 14.48
C ALA A 440 3.98 2.35 14.48
N VAL A 441 3.90 1.42 13.51
CA VAL A 441 4.92 0.38 13.30
C VAL A 441 6.27 0.98 12.93
N LEU A 442 6.29 2.04 12.10
CA LEU A 442 7.51 2.74 11.71
C LEU A 442 8.11 3.62 12.84
N GLY A 443 7.54 3.59 14.04
CA GLY A 443 8.09 4.19 15.25
C GLY A 443 7.46 5.53 15.64
N SER A 444 6.38 5.98 14.99
CA SER A 444 5.66 7.18 15.40
C SER A 444 4.94 7.00 16.75
N ALA A 445 5.50 7.60 17.79
CA ALA A 445 4.86 7.65 19.10
C ALA A 445 3.52 8.43 19.05
N ARG A 446 3.40 9.40 18.14
CA ARG A 446 2.19 10.21 17.99
C ARG A 446 1.05 9.41 17.37
N ALA A 447 1.31 8.64 16.31
CA ALA A 447 0.33 7.73 15.71
C ALA A 447 -0.20 6.73 16.75
N LEU A 448 0.70 6.10 17.51
CA LEU A 448 0.31 5.15 18.57
C LEU A 448 -0.52 5.84 19.68
N ALA A 449 -0.22 7.08 20.03
CA ALA A 449 -0.99 7.83 21.03
C ALA A 449 -2.43 8.12 20.56
N ILE A 450 -2.62 8.45 19.27
CA ILE A 450 -3.94 8.65 18.66
C ILE A 450 -4.73 7.33 18.66
N LEU A 451 -4.18 6.25 18.13
CA LEU A 451 -4.80 4.91 18.12
C LEU A 451 -5.22 4.46 19.51
N THR A 452 -4.40 4.75 20.52
CA THR A 452 -4.71 4.40 21.91
C THR A 452 -5.84 5.25 22.47
N ALA A 453 -5.86 6.55 22.19
CA ALA A 453 -6.90 7.46 22.64
C ALA A 453 -8.28 7.14 21.99
N GLU A 454 -8.30 6.66 20.76
CA GLU A 454 -9.50 6.25 20.02
C GLU A 454 -9.95 4.81 20.35
N GLY A 455 -9.16 4.06 21.13
CA GLY A 455 -9.50 2.69 21.58
C GLY A 455 -9.11 1.59 20.59
N ASP A 456 -8.44 1.94 19.48
CA ASP A 456 -8.08 1.02 18.41
C ASP A 456 -6.97 0.02 18.77
N THR A 457 -6.36 0.16 19.96
CA THR A 457 -5.32 -0.73 20.50
C THR A 457 -5.83 -1.73 21.54
N GLY A 458 -7.13 -1.68 21.89
CA GLY A 458 -7.75 -2.45 22.99
C GLY A 458 -7.95 -3.95 22.73
N TYR A 459 -7.04 -4.61 22.02
CA TYR A 459 -7.09 -6.04 21.65
C TYR A 459 -5.99 -6.84 22.32
N ASP A 460 -6.29 -8.13 22.58
CA ASP A 460 -5.47 -9.04 23.37
C ASP A 460 -4.02 -9.19 22.96
N GLY A 461 -3.78 -9.18 21.66
CA GLY A 461 -2.46 -9.40 21.06
C GLY A 461 -1.88 -8.16 20.39
N TYR A 462 -2.57 -7.01 20.42
CA TYR A 462 -2.15 -5.84 19.64
C TYR A 462 -0.76 -5.32 20.06
N ALA A 463 -0.51 -5.20 21.35
CA ALA A 463 0.76 -4.67 21.86
C ALA A 463 1.95 -5.58 21.52
N GLU A 464 1.78 -6.90 21.61
CA GLU A 464 2.80 -7.88 21.24
C GLU A 464 3.08 -7.87 19.74
N GLN A 465 2.02 -7.83 18.90
CA GLN A 465 2.16 -7.77 17.44
C GLN A 465 2.82 -6.46 16.99
N LEU A 466 2.38 -5.32 17.54
CA LEU A 466 3.00 -4.04 17.27
C LEU A 466 4.50 -4.04 17.61
N ALA A 467 4.87 -4.54 18.79
CA ALA A 467 6.28 -4.60 19.21
C ALA A 467 7.12 -5.52 18.31
N MET A 468 6.56 -6.63 17.86
CA MET A 468 7.18 -7.53 16.89
C MET A 468 7.43 -6.82 15.57
N LEU A 469 6.43 -6.18 14.99
CA LEU A 469 6.53 -5.45 13.74
C LEU A 469 7.53 -4.28 13.83
N GLN A 470 7.49 -3.50 14.92
CA GLN A 470 8.46 -2.43 15.15
C GLN A 470 9.91 -2.96 15.16
N ALA A 471 10.15 -4.11 15.78
CA ALA A 471 11.49 -4.73 15.80
C ALA A 471 11.89 -5.24 14.40
N GLU A 472 10.98 -5.84 13.66
CA GLU A 472 11.18 -6.27 12.27
C GLU A 472 11.56 -5.11 11.36
N PHE A 473 10.74 -4.06 11.32
CA PHE A 473 10.98 -2.91 10.44
C PHE A 473 12.21 -2.10 10.84
N ALA A 474 12.54 -2.01 12.14
CA ALA A 474 13.76 -1.36 12.63
C ALA A 474 15.04 -2.12 12.28
N ALA A 475 14.95 -3.44 12.06
CA ALA A 475 16.09 -4.28 11.68
C ALA A 475 16.40 -4.27 10.18
N LEU A 476 15.53 -3.71 9.34
CA LEU A 476 15.72 -3.66 7.90
C LEU A 476 16.86 -2.73 7.51
N PRO A 477 17.80 -3.19 6.67
CA PRO A 477 18.86 -2.33 6.16
C PRO A 477 18.32 -1.34 5.11
N ASP A 478 19.04 -0.26 4.88
CA ASP A 478 18.65 0.78 3.91
C ASP A 478 18.50 0.22 2.48
N GLU A 479 19.29 -0.79 2.10
CA GLU A 479 19.18 -1.47 0.81
C GLU A 479 17.81 -2.15 0.61
N GLN A 480 17.19 -2.64 1.68
CA GLN A 480 15.83 -3.19 1.63
C GLN A 480 14.80 -2.07 1.44
N TRP A 481 14.95 -0.97 2.18
CA TRP A 481 14.07 0.19 2.06
C TRP A 481 14.12 0.87 0.69
N THR A 482 15.22 0.72 -0.03
CA THR A 482 15.44 1.38 -1.33
C THR A 482 15.47 0.41 -2.51
N ALA A 483 15.00 -0.83 -2.31
CA ALA A 483 15.06 -1.91 -3.30
C ALA A 483 14.20 -1.67 -4.54
N ASN A 484 13.10 -0.94 -4.41
CA ASN A 484 12.17 -0.53 -5.48
C ASN A 484 11.52 0.80 -5.13
N LEU A 485 10.72 1.35 -6.04
CA LEU A 485 10.14 2.68 -5.87
C LEU A 485 9.09 2.73 -4.74
N TYR A 486 8.29 1.68 -4.55
CA TYR A 486 7.28 1.61 -3.48
C TYR A 486 7.92 1.68 -2.08
N TRP A 487 8.88 0.81 -1.80
CA TRP A 487 9.59 0.78 -0.54
C TRP A 487 10.37 2.07 -0.29
N ASN A 488 10.99 2.62 -1.35
CA ASN A 488 11.74 3.87 -1.25
C ASN A 488 10.82 5.08 -1.02
N TRP A 489 9.59 5.06 -1.53
CA TRP A 489 8.61 6.10 -1.21
C TRP A 489 8.29 6.09 0.30
N LEU A 490 7.99 4.95 0.89
CA LEU A 490 7.79 4.84 2.34
C LEU A 490 9.05 5.26 3.14
N TYR A 491 10.24 4.91 2.65
CA TYR A 491 11.51 5.37 3.23
C TYR A 491 11.66 6.90 3.18
N THR A 492 11.20 7.52 2.11
CA THR A 492 11.19 8.98 1.92
C THR A 492 10.25 9.68 2.92
N LEU A 493 9.15 9.05 3.30
CA LEU A 493 8.17 9.60 4.26
C LEU A 493 8.60 9.45 5.73
N ARG A 494 9.57 8.60 6.07
CA ARG A 494 9.97 8.34 7.47
C ARG A 494 10.38 9.57 8.27
N PRO A 495 11.13 10.57 7.73
CA PRO A 495 11.49 11.78 8.48
C PRO A 495 10.30 12.62 8.97
N LEU A 496 9.12 12.51 8.35
CA LEU A 496 7.87 13.14 8.81
C LEU A 496 7.38 12.57 10.14
N LEU A 497 7.80 11.37 10.52
CA LEU A 497 7.41 10.71 11.76
C LEU A 497 8.24 11.18 12.97
N GLU A 498 9.28 11.97 12.74
CA GLU A 498 10.19 12.44 13.77
C GLU A 498 9.67 13.71 14.44
N VAL A 499 9.65 13.74 15.77
CA VAL A 499 9.28 14.93 16.53
C VAL A 499 10.39 15.98 16.45
N LYS A 500 10.06 17.18 15.96
CA LYS A 500 10.98 18.29 15.80
C LYS A 500 11.20 19.02 17.15
N GLY A 501 12.45 19.25 17.52
CA GLY A 501 12.86 19.83 18.81
C GLY A 501 13.49 21.22 18.69
N GLU A 502 14.38 21.54 19.65
CA GLU A 502 15.18 22.77 19.60
C GLU A 502 15.97 22.89 18.31
N GLY A 503 16.10 24.10 17.79
CA GLY A 503 16.77 24.38 16.52
C GLY A 503 15.84 24.36 15.31
N TYR A 504 14.64 23.83 15.42
CA TYR A 504 13.60 23.99 14.40
C TYR A 504 12.77 25.26 14.63
N PRO A 505 12.10 25.81 13.58
CA PRO A 505 11.20 26.94 13.71
C PRO A 505 10.07 26.69 14.73
N TYR A 506 9.51 27.76 15.28
CA TYR A 506 8.51 27.69 16.34
C TYR A 506 7.32 26.78 15.98
N PHE A 507 6.77 26.95 14.78
CA PHE A 507 5.58 26.19 14.32
C PHE A 507 5.81 24.69 14.26
N MET A 508 7.04 24.22 13.97
CA MET A 508 7.35 22.78 13.86
C MET A 508 7.47 22.05 15.20
N ARG A 509 7.56 22.77 16.32
CA ARG A 509 7.83 22.17 17.63
C ARG A 509 6.59 21.82 18.44
N SER A 510 5.41 22.06 17.90
CA SER A 510 4.14 21.80 18.56
C SER A 510 3.65 20.37 18.29
N PRO A 511 2.83 19.76 19.20
CA PRO A 511 2.14 18.51 18.90
C PRO A 511 1.23 18.58 17.69
N ALA A 512 0.61 19.76 17.45
CA ALA A 512 -0.23 19.99 16.28
C ALA A 512 0.55 19.88 14.96
N TRP A 513 1.84 20.29 14.95
CA TRP A 513 2.69 20.07 13.77
C TRP A 513 3.01 18.60 13.54
N ALA A 514 3.24 17.82 14.61
CA ALA A 514 3.41 16.38 14.48
C ALA A 514 2.15 15.71 13.92
N ASP A 515 0.95 16.24 14.22
CA ASP A 515 -0.30 15.79 13.61
C ASP A 515 -0.37 16.18 12.12
N LYS A 516 0.08 17.40 11.75
CA LYS A 516 0.19 17.81 10.35
C LYS A 516 1.17 16.92 9.58
N ASP A 517 2.33 16.61 10.14
CA ASP A 517 3.32 15.73 9.48
C ASP A 517 2.77 14.30 9.30
N LEU A 518 2.02 13.76 10.28
CA LEU A 518 1.28 12.49 10.13
C LEU A 518 0.21 12.56 9.03
N HIS A 519 -0.48 13.69 8.93
CA HIS A 519 -1.49 13.90 7.90
C HIS A 519 -0.87 13.95 6.50
N THR A 520 0.28 14.63 6.34
CA THR A 520 1.08 14.62 5.12
C THR A 520 1.55 13.21 4.77
N TRP A 521 2.01 12.45 5.78
CA TRP A 521 2.42 11.05 5.61
C TRP A 521 1.27 10.20 5.06
N LEU A 522 0.08 10.29 5.67
CA LEU A 522 -1.12 9.54 5.26
C LEU A 522 -1.60 9.95 3.86
N GLY A 523 -1.62 11.24 3.55
CA GLY A 523 -2.01 11.73 2.22
C GLY A 523 -1.10 11.18 1.13
N SER A 524 0.21 11.30 1.28
CA SER A 524 1.17 10.80 0.30
C SER A 524 1.20 9.26 0.23
N TRP A 525 1.00 8.55 1.34
CA TRP A 525 0.84 7.10 1.34
C TRP A 525 -0.45 6.67 0.63
N THR A 526 -1.54 7.41 0.77
CA THR A 526 -2.80 7.14 0.05
C THR A 526 -2.59 7.27 -1.47
N GLU A 527 -1.84 8.30 -1.92
CA GLU A 527 -1.45 8.44 -3.33
C GLU A 527 -0.63 7.24 -3.82
N LEU A 528 0.38 6.80 -3.07
CA LEU A 528 1.16 5.61 -3.39
C LEU A 528 0.29 4.35 -3.52
N ARG A 529 -0.69 4.17 -2.62
CA ARG A 529 -1.65 3.06 -2.66
C ARG A 529 -2.56 3.13 -3.87
N HIS A 530 -2.99 4.32 -4.24
CA HIS A 530 -3.78 4.57 -5.44
C HIS A 530 -3.03 4.16 -6.70
N ASP A 531 -1.83 4.65 -6.92
CA ASP A 531 -1.07 4.42 -8.14
C ASP A 531 -0.72 2.94 -8.38
N THR A 532 -0.59 2.17 -7.30
CA THR A 532 -0.13 0.78 -7.35
C THR A 532 -1.25 -0.25 -7.21
N ILE A 533 -2.48 0.15 -7.34
CA ILE A 533 -3.68 -0.58 -6.98
C ILE A 533 -3.88 -1.93 -7.66
N LEU A 534 -3.46 -2.08 -8.91
CA LEU A 534 -3.52 -3.33 -9.66
C LEU A 534 -2.47 -4.32 -9.15
N TYR A 535 -1.29 -3.82 -8.85
CA TYR A 535 -0.13 -4.63 -8.48
C TYR A 535 -0.04 -4.84 -6.98
N ALA A 536 -0.35 -3.81 -6.18
CA ALA A 536 -0.46 -3.91 -4.73
C ALA A 536 -1.73 -4.66 -4.33
N LYS A 537 -1.68 -5.40 -3.23
CA LYS A 537 -2.90 -6.00 -2.68
C LYS A 537 -3.75 -4.93 -2.01
N GLN A 538 -4.55 -4.27 -2.82
CA GLN A 538 -5.67 -3.33 -2.61
C GLN A 538 -5.48 -1.89 -2.19
N SER A 539 -6.26 -0.99 -2.84
CA SER A 539 -6.97 0.23 -2.38
C SER A 539 -7.64 1.12 -3.38
N TYR A 540 -8.24 2.32 -3.10
CA TYR A 540 -8.87 3.26 -4.05
C TYR A 540 -9.01 4.73 -3.67
N ALA A 541 -9.54 5.61 -4.48
CA ALA A 541 -9.39 6.81 -5.26
C ALA A 541 -10.47 7.94 -5.30
N VAL A 542 -10.36 9.24 -5.55
CA VAL A 542 -10.54 10.28 -6.59
C VAL A 542 -11.30 11.59 -6.33
N PHE A 543 -10.95 12.75 -6.84
CA PHE A 543 -11.33 13.88 -7.78
C PHE A 543 -11.71 15.28 -7.22
N ALA A 544 -11.75 16.43 -7.87
CA ALA A 544 -11.53 17.39 -8.92
C ALA A 544 -11.96 18.89 -8.77
N THR A 545 -11.45 19.84 -9.46
CA THR A 545 -11.27 21.15 -10.16
C THR A 545 -11.79 22.53 -9.71
N GLY A 546 -11.03 23.67 -10.10
CA GLY A 546 -11.52 25.04 -10.36
C GLY A 546 -10.60 26.26 -10.20
N ILE A 547 -10.48 27.17 -11.15
CA ILE A 547 -9.45 28.20 -11.39
C ILE A 547 -9.86 29.65 -11.04
N MET A 548 -8.91 30.59 -10.68
CA MET A 548 -8.99 32.08 -10.80
C MET A 548 -7.63 32.83 -10.59
N PRO A 549 -7.40 34.12 -11.02
CA PRO A 549 -6.11 34.74 -11.42
C PRO A 549 -5.36 35.66 -10.43
N GLU A 550 -4.13 36.08 -10.81
CA GLU A 550 -2.95 36.61 -10.09
C GLU A 550 -2.91 38.05 -9.55
N PRO A 551 -1.99 38.35 -8.55
CA PRO A 551 -1.17 39.58 -8.42
C PRO A 551 0.26 39.42 -7.82
N GLU A 552 0.98 40.46 -7.42
CA GLU A 552 2.42 40.74 -7.35
C GLU A 552 3.28 40.11 -6.21
N PRO A 553 4.66 40.05 -6.32
CA PRO A 553 5.51 39.08 -5.63
C PRO A 553 5.95 39.41 -4.19
N ALA A 554 5.94 38.41 -3.29
CA ALA A 554 6.42 38.46 -1.91
C ALA A 554 7.58 37.46 -1.64
N GLN A 555 8.39 37.67 -0.57
CA GLN A 555 9.47 36.76 -0.17
C GLN A 555 8.90 35.60 0.66
N GLY A 556 9.03 34.36 0.18
CA GLY A 556 8.46 33.15 0.79
C GLY A 556 9.43 32.37 1.67
N TYR A 557 9.00 31.18 2.11
CA TYR A 557 9.68 30.25 3.00
C TYR A 557 9.48 28.78 2.55
N VAL A 558 10.46 27.90 2.78
CA VAL A 558 10.34 26.47 2.49
C VAL A 558 10.14 25.70 3.80
N GLU A 559 9.25 24.72 3.85
CA GLU A 559 9.09 23.83 5.01
C GLU A 559 10.43 23.17 5.32
N PRO A 560 11.03 23.36 6.53
CA PRO A 560 12.40 22.91 6.78
C PRO A 560 12.51 21.40 7.04
N GLN A 561 12.33 20.58 5.99
CA GLN A 561 12.41 19.13 5.99
C GLN A 561 13.49 18.61 4.99
N PRO A 562 14.78 18.97 5.15
CA PRO A 562 15.82 18.68 4.16
C PRO A 562 15.98 17.18 3.88
N GLU A 563 15.74 16.30 4.86
CA GLU A 563 15.79 14.85 4.68
C GLU A 563 14.69 14.34 3.74
N VAL A 564 13.48 14.89 3.81
CA VAL A 564 12.38 14.54 2.90
C VAL A 564 12.75 14.93 1.47
N TYR A 565 13.20 16.18 1.25
CA TYR A 565 13.61 16.64 -0.07
C TYR A 565 14.79 15.86 -0.64
N ALA A 566 15.78 15.51 0.21
CA ALA A 566 16.95 14.73 -0.20
C ALA A 566 16.56 13.31 -0.64
N ARG A 567 15.72 12.62 0.14
CA ARG A 567 15.26 11.27 -0.18
C ARG A 567 14.35 11.25 -1.39
N LEU A 568 13.46 12.23 -1.51
CA LEU A 568 12.57 12.36 -2.68
C LEU A 568 13.38 12.67 -3.95
N ALA A 569 14.44 13.48 -3.88
CA ALA A 569 15.34 13.72 -5.01
C ALA A 569 16.06 12.44 -5.44
N ALA A 570 16.57 11.65 -4.48
CA ALA A 570 17.22 10.38 -4.76
C ALA A 570 16.26 9.32 -5.31
N LEU A 571 15.01 9.27 -4.82
CA LEU A 571 13.93 8.44 -5.36
C LEU A 571 13.56 8.84 -6.80
N THR A 572 13.45 10.14 -7.06
CA THR A 572 13.19 10.69 -8.41
C THR A 572 14.31 10.34 -9.39
N ALA A 573 15.58 10.44 -8.95
CA ALA A 573 16.74 10.01 -9.74
C ALA A 573 16.73 8.49 -10.01
N GLN A 574 16.40 7.67 -9.01
CA GLN A 574 16.28 6.22 -9.16
C GLN A 574 15.19 5.85 -10.19
N MET A 575 14.04 6.51 -10.15
CA MET A 575 12.96 6.34 -11.13
C MET A 575 13.44 6.73 -12.53
N ARG A 576 14.05 7.92 -12.70
CA ARG A 576 14.57 8.41 -13.98
C ARG A 576 15.57 7.45 -14.61
N GLU A 577 16.56 7.00 -13.83
CA GLU A 577 17.63 6.12 -14.32
C GLU A 577 17.12 4.68 -14.58
N GLY A 578 16.27 4.17 -13.68
CA GLY A 578 15.75 2.81 -13.79
C GLY A 578 14.80 2.60 -14.96
N LEU A 579 13.85 3.50 -15.15
CA LEU A 579 12.89 3.44 -16.26
C LEU A 579 13.49 3.93 -17.57
N GLY A 580 14.28 5.03 -17.53
CA GLY A 580 14.95 5.59 -18.72
C GLY A 580 15.94 4.62 -19.35
N GLY A 581 16.70 3.87 -18.55
CA GLY A 581 17.63 2.83 -19.03
C GLY A 581 16.95 1.66 -19.76
N ARG A 582 15.64 1.51 -19.60
CA ARG A 582 14.80 0.51 -20.29
C ARG A 582 13.90 1.09 -21.39
N GLY A 583 13.98 2.39 -21.63
CA GLY A 583 13.15 3.07 -22.64
C GLY A 583 11.68 3.22 -22.22
N LEU A 584 11.37 3.14 -20.92
CA LEU A 584 10.02 3.26 -20.38
C LEU A 584 9.62 4.69 -19.98
N LEU A 585 10.50 5.68 -20.22
CA LEU A 585 10.21 7.11 -20.06
C LEU A 585 10.28 7.80 -21.42
N GLY A 586 9.16 8.30 -21.91
CA GLY A 586 9.13 9.19 -23.08
C GLY A 586 9.82 10.54 -22.80
N ASP A 587 10.21 11.26 -23.84
CA ASP A 587 11.02 12.49 -23.74
C ASP A 587 10.39 13.57 -22.84
N GLU A 588 9.06 13.78 -22.90
CA GLU A 588 8.36 14.78 -22.09
C GLU A 588 8.42 14.42 -20.61
N LEU A 589 8.07 13.18 -20.26
CA LEU A 589 8.08 12.72 -18.88
C LEU A 589 9.51 12.69 -18.30
N ALA A 590 10.49 12.22 -19.07
CA ALA A 590 11.89 12.26 -18.67
C ALA A 590 12.37 13.68 -18.34
N GLY A 591 11.95 14.68 -19.14
CA GLY A 591 12.26 16.09 -18.90
C GLY A 591 11.59 16.63 -17.62
N LYS A 592 10.38 16.19 -17.30
CA LYS A 592 9.67 16.58 -16.07
C LYS A 592 10.31 15.94 -14.83
N VAL A 593 10.66 14.65 -14.90
CA VAL A 593 11.35 13.93 -13.82
C VAL A 593 12.72 14.56 -13.52
N ASP A 594 13.47 14.96 -14.53
CA ASP A 594 14.75 15.69 -14.36
C ASP A 594 14.53 17.05 -13.66
N ARG A 595 13.51 17.80 -14.07
CA ARG A 595 13.18 19.09 -13.42
C ARG A 595 12.70 18.89 -11.97
N MET A 596 11.94 17.86 -11.68
CA MET A 596 11.53 17.51 -10.33
C MET A 596 12.74 17.25 -9.43
N GLU A 597 13.71 16.45 -9.88
CA GLU A 597 14.96 16.22 -9.15
C GLU A 597 15.70 17.54 -8.84
N GLN A 598 15.81 18.44 -9.84
CA GLN A 598 16.46 19.74 -9.67
C GLN A 598 15.69 20.66 -8.70
N LEU A 599 14.37 20.67 -8.73
CA LEU A 599 13.54 21.39 -7.78
C LEU A 599 13.81 20.89 -6.35
N LEU A 600 13.75 19.58 -6.12
CA LEU A 600 13.95 18.96 -4.81
C LEU A 600 15.34 19.25 -4.23
N LEU A 601 16.40 19.20 -5.04
CA LEU A 601 17.76 19.55 -4.63
C LEU A 601 17.89 21.03 -4.23
N ALA A 602 17.15 21.91 -4.91
CA ALA A 602 17.12 23.33 -4.56
C ALA A 602 16.35 23.55 -3.24
N LEU A 603 15.16 22.95 -3.08
CA LEU A 603 14.36 23.04 -1.84
C LEU A 603 15.12 22.46 -0.64
N LYS A 604 15.82 21.34 -0.82
CA LYS A 604 16.76 20.78 0.18
C LYS A 604 17.78 21.82 0.61
N THR A 605 18.43 22.48 -0.35
CA THR A 605 19.47 23.48 -0.08
C THR A 605 18.93 24.72 0.65
N ILE A 606 17.74 25.19 0.24
CA ILE A 606 17.04 26.31 0.89
C ILE A 606 16.68 25.93 2.33
N SER A 607 16.05 24.76 2.52
CA SER A 607 15.68 24.20 3.82
C SER A 607 16.85 24.07 4.79
N GLU A 608 18.02 23.64 4.31
CA GLU A 608 19.25 23.61 5.13
C GLU A 608 19.73 25.01 5.56
N LYS A 609 19.64 26.02 4.67
CA LYS A 609 19.97 27.42 5.00
C LYS A 609 19.02 28.00 6.04
N GLU A 610 17.72 27.76 5.88
CA GLU A 610 16.71 28.22 6.84
C GLU A 610 16.95 27.60 8.23
N LEU A 611 17.28 26.30 8.29
CA LEU A 611 17.63 25.63 9.56
C LEU A 611 18.96 26.15 10.16
N ARG A 612 19.87 26.70 9.37
CA ARG A 612 21.10 27.38 9.89
C ARG A 612 20.88 28.85 10.24
N GLY A 613 19.69 29.40 9.95
CA GLY A 613 19.41 30.83 10.07
C GLY A 613 20.18 31.70 9.05
N GLU A 614 20.56 31.13 7.92
CA GLU A 614 21.26 31.81 6.83
C GLU A 614 20.26 32.53 5.91
N GLY A 615 20.66 33.70 5.37
CA GLY A 615 19.85 34.41 4.39
C GLY A 615 19.85 33.70 3.04
N LEU A 616 18.73 33.75 2.33
CA LEU A 616 18.59 33.20 0.99
C LEU A 616 19.07 34.20 -0.08
N ALA A 617 19.56 33.71 -1.20
CA ALA A 617 19.87 34.51 -2.36
C ALA A 617 18.58 34.92 -3.11
N GLU A 618 18.62 36.03 -3.85
CA GLU A 618 17.44 36.49 -4.63
C GLU A 618 16.94 35.42 -5.63
N ALA A 619 17.84 34.64 -6.21
CA ALA A 619 17.45 33.52 -7.09
C ALA A 619 16.68 32.40 -6.36
N GLU A 620 16.95 32.18 -5.05
CA GLU A 620 16.23 31.21 -4.22
C GLU A 620 14.84 31.77 -3.84
N TYR A 621 14.74 33.05 -3.48
CA TYR A 621 13.44 33.70 -3.30
C TYR A 621 12.62 33.74 -4.59
N ALA A 622 13.25 34.00 -5.74
CA ALA A 622 12.57 33.97 -7.04
C ALA A 622 11.98 32.58 -7.34
N ARG A 623 12.70 31.49 -6.97
CA ARG A 623 12.21 30.13 -7.14
C ARG A 623 11.04 29.82 -6.22
N ILE A 624 11.11 30.26 -4.94
CA ILE A 624 9.99 30.09 -3.99
C ILE A 624 8.75 30.82 -4.52
N ARG A 625 8.88 32.01 -5.09
CA ARG A 625 7.76 32.76 -5.69
C ARG A 625 7.14 32.04 -6.89
N ALA A 626 7.97 31.44 -7.74
CA ALA A 626 7.54 30.74 -8.94
C ALA A 626 7.05 29.31 -8.69
N ILE A 627 6.96 28.86 -7.44
CA ILE A 627 6.69 27.47 -7.10
C ILE A 627 5.34 26.98 -7.65
N GLY A 628 4.31 27.83 -7.66
CA GLY A 628 2.99 27.51 -8.21
C GLY A 628 3.06 27.12 -9.67
N ASP A 629 3.72 27.95 -10.49
CA ASP A 629 3.90 27.71 -11.92
C ASP A 629 4.82 26.51 -12.18
N GLU A 630 5.89 26.32 -11.36
CA GLU A 630 6.82 25.18 -11.49
C GLU A 630 6.09 23.85 -11.17
N LEU A 631 5.21 23.83 -10.17
CA LEU A 631 4.38 22.67 -9.83
C LEU A 631 3.32 22.39 -10.91
N GLU A 632 2.64 23.43 -11.43
CA GLU A 632 1.69 23.29 -12.53
C GLU A 632 2.38 22.70 -13.76
N GLU A 633 3.55 23.22 -14.14
CA GLU A 633 4.32 22.72 -15.27
C GLU A 633 4.78 21.26 -15.09
N LEU A 634 5.10 20.83 -13.85
CA LEU A 634 5.47 19.45 -13.54
C LEU A 634 4.27 18.50 -13.64
N THR A 635 3.08 18.93 -13.23
CA THR A 635 1.88 18.08 -13.13
C THR A 635 0.94 18.17 -14.32
N THR A 636 1.18 19.06 -15.30
CA THR A 636 0.36 19.21 -16.51
C THR A 636 1.09 18.66 -17.74
N PHE A 637 0.45 17.79 -18.51
CA PHE A 637 1.02 17.13 -19.69
C PHE A 637 0.43 17.64 -21.01
N SER A 638 1.13 17.38 -22.11
CA SER A 638 0.66 17.71 -23.47
C SER A 638 -0.62 16.93 -23.82
N GLU A 639 -1.43 17.50 -24.74
CA GLU A 639 -2.64 16.82 -25.23
C GLU A 639 -2.33 15.50 -25.97
N GLU A 640 -1.10 15.32 -26.46
CA GLU A 640 -0.66 14.08 -27.09
C GLU A 640 -0.59 12.93 -26.06
N ILE A 641 -0.07 13.20 -24.87
CA ILE A 641 -0.04 12.22 -23.77
C ILE A 641 -1.42 12.07 -23.14
N LYS A 642 -2.11 13.17 -22.84
CA LYS A 642 -3.42 13.14 -22.19
C LYS A 642 -4.46 12.36 -22.98
N GLY A 643 -4.53 12.51 -24.29
CA GLY A 643 -5.62 12.00 -25.11
C GLY A 643 -5.84 10.49 -25.05
N GLU A 644 -4.84 9.71 -24.64
CA GLU A 644 -4.90 8.25 -24.57
C GLU A 644 -5.01 7.70 -23.15
N ILE A 645 -4.49 8.41 -22.13
CA ILE A 645 -4.30 7.87 -20.79
C ILE A 645 -4.99 8.65 -19.67
N THR A 646 -5.75 9.70 -19.99
CA THR A 646 -6.44 10.54 -19.00
C THR A 646 -7.95 10.65 -19.24
N SER A 647 -8.67 11.07 -18.21
CA SER A 647 -10.07 11.50 -18.27
C SER A 647 -10.23 12.85 -17.53
N GLN A 648 -11.47 13.38 -17.48
CA GLN A 648 -11.77 14.54 -16.61
C GLN A 648 -11.40 14.30 -15.15
N ALA A 649 -11.20 13.03 -14.82
CA ALA A 649 -10.77 12.60 -13.51
C ALA A 649 -9.42 13.17 -13.12
N ASP A 650 -8.49 13.32 -13.98
CA ASP A 650 -7.13 13.76 -13.68
C ASP A 650 -6.98 15.30 -13.56
N GLU A 651 -8.09 16.04 -13.72
CA GLU A 651 -8.07 17.51 -13.54
C GLU A 651 -8.04 17.97 -12.08
N ARG A 652 -8.07 17.06 -11.09
CA ARG A 652 -8.09 17.35 -9.64
C ARG A 652 -7.21 16.38 -8.86
N MET A 653 -6.64 16.81 -7.73
CA MET A 653 -5.77 16.01 -6.88
C MET A 653 -6.50 15.04 -5.94
N ALA A 654 -7.83 15.19 -5.81
CA ALA A 654 -8.59 14.37 -4.88
C ALA A 654 -8.71 12.92 -5.37
N LEU A 655 -8.26 11.95 -4.58
CA LEU A 655 -8.18 10.52 -4.91
C LEU A 655 -8.45 9.65 -3.68
N ILE A 656 -8.84 8.39 -3.86
CA ILE A 656 -9.21 7.51 -2.76
C ILE A 656 -8.73 6.06 -2.96
N ALA A 657 -8.46 5.31 -1.91
CA ALA A 657 -7.83 4.00 -1.95
C ALA A 657 -8.48 2.98 -1.00
N ASP A 658 -9.05 1.82 -1.47
CA ASP A 658 -9.43 0.73 -0.58
C ASP A 658 -8.21 -0.09 -0.12
N VAL A 659 -7.89 -0.05 1.17
CA VAL A 659 -6.65 -0.62 1.71
C VAL A 659 -6.83 -1.97 2.40
N HIS A 660 -8.06 -2.31 2.79
CA HIS A 660 -8.36 -3.54 3.51
C HIS A 660 -9.81 -3.98 3.29
N THR A 661 -10.04 -5.30 3.27
CA THR A 661 -11.38 -5.89 3.15
C THR A 661 -11.75 -6.69 4.41
N ASP A 662 -12.84 -6.32 5.08
CA ASP A 662 -13.44 -7.10 6.15
C ASP A 662 -14.67 -7.89 5.67
N THR A 663 -14.50 -9.20 5.49
CA THR A 663 -15.58 -10.10 5.07
C THR A 663 -16.62 -10.36 6.16
N ASN A 664 -16.35 -10.05 7.44
CA ASN A 664 -17.33 -10.21 8.52
C ASN A 664 -18.44 -9.16 8.44
N THR A 665 -18.11 -7.96 7.98
CA THR A 665 -19.06 -6.86 7.82
C THR A 665 -19.46 -6.60 6.38
N ASN A 666 -18.84 -7.26 5.40
CA ASN A 666 -18.94 -6.97 3.97
C ASN A 666 -18.61 -5.50 3.64
N GLN A 667 -17.53 -5.00 4.22
CA GLN A 667 -17.04 -3.65 4.01
C GLN A 667 -15.55 -3.64 3.68
N VAL A 668 -15.14 -2.55 3.06
CA VAL A 668 -13.74 -2.19 2.82
C VAL A 668 -13.36 -0.96 3.63
N LEU A 669 -12.08 -0.81 3.92
CA LEU A 669 -11.49 0.41 4.44
C LEU A 669 -11.07 1.27 3.26
N GLU A 670 -11.62 2.47 3.17
CA GLU A 670 -11.27 3.48 2.19
C GLU A 670 -10.39 4.55 2.84
N GLU A 671 -9.28 4.87 2.16
CA GLU A 671 -8.39 5.98 2.49
C GLU A 671 -8.46 7.00 1.36
N GLY A 672 -8.83 8.23 1.66
CA GLY A 672 -9.06 9.26 0.63
C GLY A 672 -8.21 10.50 0.83
N VAL A 673 -7.62 11.00 -0.26
CA VAL A 673 -7.18 12.40 -0.36
C VAL A 673 -8.33 13.19 -0.96
N GLY A 674 -8.66 14.33 -0.37
CA GLY A 674 -9.63 15.27 -0.92
C GLY A 674 -8.93 16.41 -1.66
N ASP A 675 -9.65 17.50 -1.87
CA ASP A 675 -9.09 18.73 -2.42
C ASP A 675 -8.07 19.35 -1.45
N ALA A 676 -7.07 20.08 -1.95
CA ALA A 676 -6.04 20.69 -1.13
C ALA A 676 -6.59 21.78 -0.19
N PHE A 677 -5.98 21.92 0.99
CA PHE A 677 -6.28 22.98 1.94
C PHE A 677 -5.11 23.97 2.06
N PRO A 678 -5.37 25.27 2.23
CA PRO A 678 -4.33 26.23 2.55
C PRO A 678 -3.87 26.09 4.00
N ILE A 679 -2.54 26.12 4.19
CA ILE A 679 -1.88 26.31 5.48
C ILE A 679 -1.34 27.74 5.56
N TYR A 680 -1.55 28.40 6.69
CA TYR A 680 -0.94 29.68 7.02
C TYR A 680 0.11 29.47 8.12
N VAL A 681 1.29 30.03 7.93
CA VAL A 681 2.43 29.86 8.84
C VAL A 681 3.07 31.20 9.17
N VAL A 682 3.36 31.46 10.44
CA VAL A 682 4.19 32.59 10.86
C VAL A 682 5.66 32.17 10.73
N ALA A 683 6.30 32.59 9.67
CA ALA A 683 7.70 32.30 9.40
C ALA A 683 8.61 33.51 9.70
N LEU A 684 9.90 33.26 10.00
CA LEU A 684 10.89 34.31 10.18
C LEU A 684 11.75 34.45 8.92
N VAL A 685 11.45 35.45 8.10
CA VAL A 685 12.17 35.73 6.85
C VAL A 685 13.01 37.01 7.03
N GLU A 686 14.33 36.92 6.82
CA GLU A 686 15.27 38.03 6.99
C GLU A 686 15.11 38.80 8.33
N GLY A 687 14.85 38.06 9.40
CA GLY A 687 14.67 38.63 10.76
C GLY A 687 13.32 39.32 11.00
N ARG A 688 12.36 39.21 10.07
CA ARG A 688 10.99 39.70 10.22
C ARG A 688 10.00 38.56 10.21
N GLN A 689 8.99 38.61 11.04
CA GLN A 689 7.89 37.66 10.98
C GLN A 689 6.97 38.00 9.80
N VAL A 690 6.61 36.99 9.02
CA VAL A 690 5.64 37.11 7.92
C VAL A 690 4.62 35.97 8.07
N VAL A 691 3.39 36.23 7.64
CA VAL A 691 2.41 35.17 7.41
C VAL A 691 2.59 34.66 6.00
N ALA A 692 3.02 33.40 5.86
CA ALA A 692 3.18 32.74 4.57
C ALA A 692 2.05 31.71 4.36
N MET A 693 1.70 31.43 3.09
CA MET A 693 0.63 30.52 2.70
C MET A 693 1.17 29.40 1.80
N GLY A 694 0.77 28.17 2.08
CA GLY A 694 1.11 26.98 1.31
C GLY A 694 -0.07 26.04 1.17
N GLY A 695 0.11 24.93 0.44
CA GLY A 695 -0.89 23.88 0.24
C GLY A 695 -0.57 22.62 1.03
N VAL A 696 -1.60 21.98 1.60
CA VAL A 696 -1.49 20.67 2.25
C VAL A 696 -2.59 19.73 1.77
N PHE A 697 -2.40 18.43 1.93
CA PHE A 697 -3.44 17.43 1.70
C PHE A 697 -4.68 17.68 2.56
N SER A 698 -5.81 17.10 2.17
CA SER A 698 -6.90 16.74 3.06
C SER A 698 -7.04 15.21 3.03
N HIS A 699 -7.15 14.57 4.18
CA HIS A 699 -7.17 13.11 4.29
C HIS A 699 -8.44 12.62 4.99
N TYR A 700 -8.97 11.48 4.51
CA TYR A 700 -10.21 10.86 4.95
C TYR A 700 -10.01 9.35 5.12
N GLU A 701 -10.59 8.77 6.18
CA GLU A 701 -10.55 7.35 6.47
C GLU A 701 -11.95 6.88 6.89
N PHE A 702 -12.55 5.92 6.16
CA PHE A 702 -13.91 5.47 6.44
C PHE A 702 -14.18 4.06 5.89
N LYS A 703 -15.30 3.45 6.33
CA LYS A 703 -15.75 2.13 5.88
C LYS A 703 -16.78 2.26 4.77
N TRP A 704 -16.68 1.39 3.75
CA TRP A 704 -17.57 1.39 2.60
C TRP A 704 -18.03 -0.03 2.20
N PRO A 705 -19.22 -0.23 1.56
CA PRO A 705 -19.67 -1.56 1.18
C PRO A 705 -18.76 -2.25 0.15
N ILE A 706 -18.44 -3.53 0.34
CA ILE A 706 -17.57 -4.32 -0.53
C ILE A 706 -18.08 -4.42 -1.98
N GLY A 707 -19.40 -4.43 -2.18
CA GLY A 707 -20.02 -4.51 -3.51
C GLY A 707 -20.15 -3.17 -4.25
N ASP A 708 -19.67 -2.08 -3.66
CA ASP A 708 -19.81 -0.71 -4.18
C ASP A 708 -18.49 0.07 -3.97
N ARG A 709 -17.34 -0.60 -4.23
CA ARG A 709 -16.03 0.01 -4.09
C ARG A 709 -15.97 1.32 -4.88
N LEU A 710 -15.51 2.37 -4.23
CA LEU A 710 -15.48 3.70 -4.85
C LEU A 710 -14.49 3.75 -6.00
N THR A 711 -14.89 4.41 -7.07
CA THR A 711 -13.99 4.83 -8.14
C THR A 711 -13.60 6.28 -7.95
N ASP A 712 -12.70 6.73 -8.77
CA ASP A 712 -12.23 8.10 -8.85
C ASP A 712 -13.41 9.07 -9.01
N GLU A 713 -14.26 8.83 -9.94
CA GLU A 713 -15.42 9.65 -10.27
C GLU A 713 -16.48 9.63 -9.16
N ALA A 714 -16.66 8.49 -8.49
CA ALA A 714 -17.64 8.33 -7.43
C ALA A 714 -17.25 9.12 -6.16
N TRP A 715 -15.98 9.07 -5.77
CA TRP A 715 -15.45 9.85 -4.64
C TRP A 715 -15.59 11.36 -4.86
N GLN A 716 -15.28 11.83 -6.06
CA GLN A 716 -15.44 13.25 -6.44
C GLN A 716 -16.88 13.73 -6.44
N ALA A 717 -17.81 12.86 -6.83
CA ALA A 717 -19.24 13.15 -6.79
C ALA A 717 -19.82 13.07 -5.37
N THR A 718 -19.09 12.47 -4.41
CA THR A 718 -19.55 12.30 -3.03
C THR A 718 -19.64 13.63 -2.28
N SER A 719 -20.89 14.03 -1.97
CA SER A 719 -21.17 15.27 -1.23
C SER A 719 -22.40 15.08 -0.31
N PRO A 720 -22.30 15.34 1.01
CA PRO A 720 -21.06 15.73 1.70
C PRO A 720 -20.07 14.55 1.77
N ARG A 721 -18.77 14.85 1.82
CA ARG A 721 -17.74 13.84 2.10
C ARG A 721 -17.90 13.29 3.52
N PRO A 722 -17.42 12.07 3.82
CA PRO A 722 -17.30 11.56 5.18
C PRO A 722 -16.54 12.54 6.09
N GLY A 723 -16.78 12.47 7.40
CA GLY A 723 -16.06 13.31 8.36
C GLY A 723 -14.56 12.99 8.35
N ARG A 724 -13.72 14.03 8.43
CA ARG A 724 -12.28 13.87 8.65
C ARG A 724 -12.00 13.19 9.99
N PRO A 725 -10.88 12.48 10.16
CA PRO A 725 -10.48 11.93 11.45
C PRO A 725 -10.41 13.01 12.53
N ALA A 726 -11.01 12.77 13.72
CA ALA A 726 -11.16 13.78 14.76
C ALA A 726 -9.82 14.37 15.26
N TRP A 727 -8.73 13.59 15.23
CA TRP A 727 -7.41 14.08 15.63
C TRP A 727 -6.87 15.21 14.74
N THR A 728 -7.39 15.39 13.53
CA THR A 728 -7.01 16.49 12.62
C THR A 728 -7.53 17.87 13.08
N GLU A 729 -8.51 17.90 13.99
CA GLU A 729 -9.01 19.15 14.60
C GLU A 729 -7.93 19.91 15.40
N SER A 730 -6.81 19.25 15.73
CA SER A 730 -5.67 19.86 16.43
C SER A 730 -4.97 20.95 15.60
N PHE A 731 -5.14 20.95 14.26
CA PHE A 731 -4.48 21.88 13.34
C PHE A 731 -5.38 22.35 12.17
N ILE A 732 -6.46 21.62 11.83
CA ILE A 732 -7.47 22.07 10.86
C ILE A 732 -8.59 22.77 11.62
N VAL A 733 -8.76 24.07 11.41
CA VAL A 733 -9.68 24.93 12.17
C VAL A 733 -10.74 25.51 11.23
N GLU A 734 -12.03 25.23 11.54
CA GLU A 734 -13.22 25.69 10.80
C GLU A 734 -13.41 27.23 10.88
#